data_5a2fcc7bf6c3e694825287367a045595
#
_entry.id   5a2fcc7bf6c3e694825287367a045595
#
_cell.length_a   1.000
_cell.length_b   1.000
_cell.length_c   1.000
_cell.angle_alpha   90.00
_cell.angle_beta   90.00
_cell.angle_gamma   90.00
#
_symmetry.space_group_name_H-M   'P 1'
#
loop_
_entity.id
_entity.type
_entity.pdbx_description
1 polymer ?
#
loop_
_entity_poly.entity_id
_entity_poly.type
_entity_poly.pdbx_seq_one_letter_code
_entity_poly.pdbx_strand_id
1 'polypeptide(L)'
;MRITLFLICLLILFISGCDTSLEKQFKNPPSQYKPMPFWHINGELTTEGIRQQMRDAHDAGFAGVSLLPLASYGTKVGTTPKFLTTEYFDRFQDMLDVAEELDLEVILYDDNDFPTGMAGGKLGELFPEHTMKRLDKIEREIKGPATFTDSVKAIKLMAAVALNIETLERIEISDFVENGLLRWEVPEGNWSVILFPMVKDSWHKAYPVVDYLDTTAVRHMIDLTYEEYKKKFSSYFGNTIKMTFFDDVGFWRHPRTWTGKFNEKFEELNGFDPKPFYPALWYNIGPETEAVRNAFYNTRAELLAEGFPKLAAQWNEQHGLKSTGHPPGNYDPTPIDMNADIFKFYRYTQVPLVDVIIRYQFGQNGHKLISSAADYYDRPVVSTEIYGAFKDRDYKFDSLMLYRPMVEMFSRGVNFVIPHGMWYNPEKVYIPPLVSPFNEEIAPALPAYSDFVGRSCLLLQGGRRVAEIGVMYPFEELAGHFVFDNPDGIRQGFYVSPEADYQEISGLLTNVLRRDFTFVHPEFFLDEKYQIDHGTVKLNNSENYQEYKVMFLTGCHTISYKTLEKLKAFYESGGTIISTTQLPHKSSEMGEDKRVIDLVAEIFGLHPLKTDSTKMQSSSNNNGGYAVFIPQFNKNNIQKELDKRLVADVDFSPNPVLSGDFGKFNYIHKIKDGRHIYFFSNSSDQTIDTEVLLRGKMNLHEWNPHSGLINEKLTLEIVKNDKQVFTKFKLKLNPVKSVFIVEK
;
A
#
# COMPACT_ATOMS: atom_id res chain seq x y z
N MET A 1 -20.38 71.34 -24.29
CA MET A 1 -19.84 70.19 -24.99
C MET A 1 -18.42 69.97 -24.47
N ARG A 2 -18.27 69.21 -23.43
CA ARG A 2 -16.96 68.87 -22.82
C ARG A 2 -16.77 67.39 -22.95
N ILE A 3 -15.81 66.99 -23.76
CA ILE A 3 -15.38 65.60 -23.95
C ILE A 3 -14.41 65.29 -22.83
N THR A 4 -14.74 64.34 -21.94
CA THR A 4 -13.89 63.87 -20.89
C THR A 4 -13.20 62.60 -21.41
N LEU A 5 -11.88 62.68 -21.62
CA LEU A 5 -10.99 61.54 -21.94
C LEU A 5 -10.84 60.71 -20.67
N PHE A 6 -11.27 59.43 -20.72
CA PHE A 6 -10.92 58.44 -19.72
C PHE A 6 -9.60 57.80 -20.13
N LEU A 7 -8.52 58.09 -19.40
CA LEU A 7 -7.26 57.35 -19.45
C LEU A 7 -7.44 56.04 -18.68
N ILE A 8 -7.52 54.95 -19.39
CA ILE A 8 -7.39 53.61 -18.79
C ILE A 8 -5.90 53.33 -18.65
N CYS A 9 -5.36 53.47 -17.43
CA CYS A 9 -4.05 52.92 -17.07
C CYS A 9 -4.16 51.42 -16.99
N LEU A 10 -3.69 50.70 -18.01
CA LEU A 10 -3.45 49.27 -17.94
C LEU A 10 -2.22 49.04 -17.04
N LEU A 11 -2.46 48.69 -15.78
CA LEU A 11 -1.42 48.18 -14.90
C LEU A 11 -1.08 46.74 -15.38
N ILE A 12 -0.10 46.62 -16.24
CA ILE A 12 0.53 45.33 -16.52
C ILE A 12 1.34 44.98 -15.30
N LEU A 13 0.76 44.18 -14.41
CA LEU A 13 1.51 43.44 -13.40
C LEU A 13 2.45 42.48 -14.14
N PHE A 14 3.68 42.91 -14.32
CA PHE A 14 4.78 41.93 -14.55
C PHE A 14 4.86 41.05 -13.31
N ILE A 15 4.11 39.94 -13.31
CA ILE A 15 4.48 38.77 -12.53
C ILE A 15 5.76 38.30 -13.20
N SER A 16 6.91 38.71 -12.67
CA SER A 16 8.18 38.02 -12.91
C SER A 16 8.04 36.62 -12.30
N GLY A 17 7.29 35.76 -12.98
CA GLY A 17 7.41 34.33 -12.79
C GLY A 17 8.87 34.02 -13.09
N CYS A 18 9.65 33.67 -12.09
CA CYS A 18 10.92 33.01 -12.28
C CYS A 18 10.63 31.85 -13.21
N ASP A 19 11.05 31.95 -14.46
CA ASP A 19 11.03 30.84 -15.43
C ASP A 19 12.05 29.80 -14.96
N THR A 20 11.64 29.03 -13.96
CA THR A 20 12.42 27.91 -13.42
C THR A 20 12.15 26.71 -14.30
N SER A 21 12.91 26.61 -15.40
CA SER A 21 12.85 25.43 -16.25
C SER A 21 13.08 24.17 -15.42
N LEU A 22 12.50 23.05 -15.85
CA LEU A 22 12.67 21.75 -15.18
C LEU A 22 14.16 21.40 -15.01
N GLU A 23 15.01 21.79 -15.98
CA GLU A 23 16.46 21.60 -15.95
C GLU A 23 17.13 22.38 -14.80
N LYS A 24 16.69 23.61 -14.52
CA LYS A 24 17.20 24.40 -13.40
C LYS A 24 16.78 23.81 -12.07
N GLN A 25 15.51 23.38 -11.95
CA GLN A 25 15.00 22.70 -10.76
C GLN A 25 15.72 21.36 -10.54
N PHE A 26 16.02 20.61 -11.59
CA PHE A 26 16.77 19.37 -11.46
C PHE A 26 18.20 19.61 -10.96
N LYS A 27 18.89 20.66 -11.40
CA LYS A 27 20.22 21.00 -10.91
C LYS A 27 20.20 21.38 -9.44
N ASN A 28 19.20 22.16 -9.03
CA ASN A 28 18.99 22.63 -7.65
C ASN A 28 17.55 22.29 -7.23
N PRO A 29 17.33 21.08 -6.72
CA PRO A 29 15.97 20.61 -6.43
C PRO A 29 15.31 21.43 -5.32
N PRO A 30 14.05 21.89 -5.53
CA PRO A 30 13.28 22.56 -4.48
C PRO A 30 13.16 21.70 -3.22
N SER A 31 13.16 22.33 -2.05
CA SER A 31 13.14 21.67 -0.74
C SER A 31 11.99 20.67 -0.61
N GLN A 32 10.80 20.99 -1.09
CA GLN A 32 9.60 20.16 -1.01
C GLN A 32 9.73 18.75 -1.63
N TYR A 33 10.76 18.48 -2.43
CA TYR A 33 11.05 17.16 -3.01
C TYR A 33 12.13 16.39 -2.24
N LYS A 34 12.79 17.03 -1.25
CA LYS A 34 13.85 16.44 -0.45
C LYS A 34 13.29 15.60 0.70
N PRO A 35 14.11 14.73 1.34
CA PRO A 35 13.61 13.85 2.39
C PRO A 35 13.21 14.61 3.65
N MET A 36 12.24 14.04 4.40
CA MET A 36 11.77 14.55 5.71
C MET A 36 11.85 13.41 6.73
N PRO A 37 12.98 13.23 7.45
CA PRO A 37 13.14 12.11 8.36
C PRO A 37 12.20 12.18 9.55
N PHE A 38 11.81 11.01 10.10
CA PHE A 38 11.33 10.94 11.46
C PHE A 38 12.36 11.49 12.42
N TRP A 39 11.89 12.24 13.38
CA TRP A 39 12.66 12.73 14.50
C TRP A 39 12.08 12.16 15.79
N HIS A 40 12.64 11.04 16.22
CA HIS A 40 12.19 10.28 17.39
C HIS A 40 12.60 11.03 18.67
N ILE A 41 11.64 11.39 19.48
CA ILE A 41 11.87 12.10 20.74
C ILE A 41 12.00 11.09 21.87
N ASN A 42 13.23 10.78 22.23
CA ASN A 42 13.62 9.79 23.24
C ASN A 42 14.39 10.42 24.40
N GLY A 43 13.94 11.59 24.86
CA GLY A 43 14.60 12.32 25.93
C GLY A 43 13.86 13.61 26.31
N GLU A 44 14.53 14.45 27.12
CA GLU A 44 14.03 15.74 27.57
C GLU A 44 14.26 16.81 26.50
N LEU A 45 13.17 17.31 25.91
CA LEU A 45 13.18 18.40 24.95
C LEU A 45 13.58 19.71 25.63
N THR A 46 14.60 20.37 25.11
CA THR A 46 15.00 21.71 25.48
C THR A 46 14.98 22.62 24.26
N THR A 47 14.75 23.92 24.45
CA THR A 47 14.78 24.91 23.36
C THR A 47 16.11 24.86 22.60
N GLU A 48 17.25 24.76 23.32
CA GLU A 48 18.59 24.68 22.73
C GLU A 48 18.77 23.41 21.89
N GLY A 49 18.38 22.26 22.44
CA GLY A 49 18.48 20.96 21.73
C GLY A 49 17.61 20.92 20.46
N ILE A 50 16.40 21.48 20.53
CA ILE A 50 15.50 21.63 19.38
C ILE A 50 16.17 22.50 18.31
N ARG A 51 16.63 23.68 18.67
CA ARG A 51 17.30 24.63 17.76
C ARG A 51 18.50 23.98 17.07
N GLN A 52 19.32 23.26 17.84
CA GLN A 52 20.51 22.62 17.29
C GLN A 52 20.12 21.53 16.28
N GLN A 53 19.24 20.60 16.65
CA GLN A 53 18.91 19.47 15.76
C GLN A 53 18.10 19.89 14.54
N MET A 54 17.31 20.94 14.62
CA MET A 54 16.64 21.53 13.45
C MET A 54 17.65 22.15 12.46
N ARG A 55 18.71 22.81 12.98
CA ARG A 55 19.83 23.27 12.12
C ARG A 55 20.59 22.11 11.52
N ASP A 56 20.84 21.04 12.28
CA ASP A 56 21.50 19.84 11.78
C ASP A 56 20.68 19.19 10.65
N ALA A 57 19.35 19.17 10.78
CA ALA A 57 18.45 18.69 9.73
C ALA A 57 18.50 19.57 8.47
N HIS A 58 18.50 20.90 8.63
CA HIS A 58 18.66 21.86 7.54
C HIS A 58 20.01 21.68 6.83
N ASP A 59 21.10 21.56 7.58
CA ASP A 59 22.46 21.42 7.01
C ASP A 59 22.67 20.06 6.33
N ALA A 60 21.94 19.03 6.75
CA ALA A 60 21.83 17.74 6.03
C ALA A 60 21.04 17.86 4.70
N GLY A 61 20.44 19.01 4.43
CA GLY A 61 19.65 19.27 3.24
C GLY A 61 18.26 18.66 3.28
N PHE A 62 17.74 18.29 4.44
CA PHE A 62 16.37 17.80 4.59
C PHE A 62 15.34 18.93 4.35
N ALA A 63 14.17 18.56 3.82
CA ALA A 63 13.06 19.51 3.63
C ALA A 63 12.39 19.91 4.94
N GLY A 64 12.56 19.12 5.97
CA GLY A 64 11.92 19.27 7.26
C GLY A 64 12.02 17.99 8.08
N VAL A 65 11.16 17.85 9.07
CA VAL A 65 11.13 16.68 9.96
C VAL A 65 9.70 16.20 10.22
N SER A 66 9.56 14.92 10.57
CA SER A 66 8.35 14.37 11.18
C SER A 66 8.63 14.11 12.66
N LEU A 67 8.09 14.95 13.54
CA LEU A 67 8.31 14.82 14.98
C LEU A 67 7.53 13.62 15.51
N LEU A 68 8.22 12.58 15.99
CA LEU A 68 7.64 11.36 16.56
C LEU A 68 7.87 11.31 18.07
N PRO A 69 6.89 11.72 18.90
CA PRO A 69 6.98 11.57 20.35
C PRO A 69 6.95 10.09 20.73
N LEU A 70 7.83 9.65 21.64
CA LEU A 70 7.87 8.26 22.11
C LEU A 70 7.26 8.11 23.50
N ALA A 71 6.56 6.99 23.74
CA ALA A 71 6.08 6.60 25.05
C ALA A 71 7.21 6.04 25.93
N SER A 72 7.15 6.30 27.25
CA SER A 72 8.04 5.68 28.21
C SER A 72 7.43 4.38 28.74
N TYR A 73 8.14 3.25 28.55
CA TYR A 73 7.77 1.98 29.15
C TYR A 73 8.97 1.03 29.27
N GLY A 74 9.03 0.24 30.34
CA GLY A 74 10.18 -0.61 30.63
C GLY A 74 11.46 0.21 30.74
N THR A 75 12.45 -0.09 29.89
CA THR A 75 13.72 0.67 29.80
C THR A 75 13.71 1.73 28.70
N LYS A 76 12.62 1.85 27.93
CA LYS A 76 12.47 2.85 26.87
C LYS A 76 12.19 4.22 27.48
N VAL A 77 13.07 5.17 27.22
CA VAL A 77 12.89 6.58 27.58
C VAL A 77 12.11 7.25 26.47
N GLY A 78 10.96 7.81 26.83
CA GLY A 78 10.11 8.53 25.89
C GLY A 78 10.30 10.04 25.97
N THR A 79 9.34 10.75 25.41
CA THR A 79 9.28 12.20 25.29
C THR A 79 9.06 12.85 26.66
N THR A 80 9.88 13.84 26.99
CA THR A 80 9.70 14.74 28.12
C THR A 80 9.85 16.18 27.61
N PRO A 81 8.95 17.14 27.93
CA PRO A 81 7.72 16.99 28.74
C PRO A 81 6.70 15.99 28.16
N LYS A 82 5.76 15.54 29.04
CA LYS A 82 4.75 14.54 28.67
C LYS A 82 3.89 15.03 27.51
N PHE A 83 3.64 14.14 26.54
CA PHE A 83 2.83 14.39 25.34
C PHE A 83 1.46 15.02 25.67
N LEU A 84 1.05 16.00 24.89
CA LEU A 84 -0.19 16.78 25.02
C LEU A 84 -0.34 17.58 26.35
N THR A 85 0.76 17.87 27.04
CA THR A 85 0.75 18.85 28.13
C THR A 85 1.09 20.26 27.59
N THR A 86 0.87 21.29 28.40
CA THR A 86 1.24 22.68 28.02
C THR A 86 2.72 22.81 27.75
N GLU A 87 3.55 22.22 28.60
CA GLU A 87 5.01 22.23 28.47
C GLU A 87 5.49 21.49 27.19
N TYR A 88 4.81 20.43 26.80
CA TYR A 88 5.07 19.78 25.51
C TYR A 88 4.75 20.70 24.34
N PHE A 89 3.61 21.37 24.38
CA PHE A 89 3.22 22.30 23.33
C PHE A 89 4.13 23.54 23.27
N ASP A 90 4.71 23.99 24.40
CA ASP A 90 5.72 25.03 24.40
C ASP A 90 6.99 24.58 23.64
N ARG A 91 7.40 23.33 23.81
CA ARG A 91 8.52 22.75 23.03
C ARG A 91 8.17 22.55 21.55
N PHE A 92 6.91 22.20 21.27
CA PHE A 92 6.43 22.10 19.89
C PHE A 92 6.41 23.48 19.21
N GLN A 93 6.05 24.56 19.93
CA GLN A 93 6.16 25.95 19.45
C GLN A 93 7.61 26.29 19.12
N ASP A 94 8.57 25.99 20.02
CA ASP A 94 9.99 26.25 19.77
C ASP A 94 10.46 25.59 18.45
N MET A 95 9.96 24.39 18.16
CA MET A 95 10.27 23.68 16.90
C MET A 95 9.68 24.40 15.68
N LEU A 96 8.42 24.85 15.76
CA LEU A 96 7.77 25.57 14.66
C LEU A 96 8.45 26.92 14.39
N ASP A 97 8.86 27.65 15.42
CA ASP A 97 9.57 28.91 15.28
C ASP A 97 10.90 28.72 14.53
N VAL A 98 11.64 27.66 14.86
CA VAL A 98 12.88 27.34 14.14
C VAL A 98 12.62 26.81 12.73
N ALA A 99 11.53 26.07 12.53
CA ALA A 99 11.15 25.62 11.20
C ALA A 99 10.87 26.80 10.27
N GLU A 100 10.15 27.82 10.75
CA GLU A 100 9.94 29.07 9.97
C GLU A 100 11.25 29.85 9.75
N GLU A 101 12.13 29.96 10.75
CA GLU A 101 13.43 30.62 10.59
C GLU A 101 14.29 29.98 9.48
N LEU A 102 14.20 28.67 9.31
CA LEU A 102 15.04 27.87 8.40
C LEU A 102 14.33 27.43 7.10
N ASP A 103 13.08 27.84 6.89
CA ASP A 103 12.23 27.40 5.75
C ASP A 103 12.09 25.86 5.69
N LEU A 104 11.90 25.24 6.86
CA LEU A 104 11.66 23.79 6.99
C LEU A 104 10.18 23.49 7.15
N GLU A 105 9.75 22.34 6.64
CA GLU A 105 8.41 21.80 6.82
C GLU A 105 8.34 20.84 8.02
N VAL A 106 7.15 20.71 8.59
CA VAL A 106 6.89 19.77 9.69
C VAL A 106 5.74 18.85 9.28
N ILE A 107 5.96 17.53 9.37
CA ILE A 107 4.88 16.54 9.34
C ILE A 107 4.43 16.30 10.77
N LEU A 108 3.17 16.56 11.06
CA LEU A 108 2.59 16.36 12.38
C LEU A 108 2.33 14.85 12.58
N TYR A 109 3.10 14.23 13.49
CA TYR A 109 2.81 12.88 13.96
C TYR A 109 1.68 12.92 14.97
N ASP A 110 0.68 12.08 14.80
CA ASP A 110 -0.62 12.25 15.44
C ASP A 110 -0.77 11.62 16.83
N ASP A 111 0.23 10.87 17.30
CA ASP A 111 0.19 10.21 18.61
C ASP A 111 1.54 10.20 19.34
N ASN A 112 1.62 9.46 20.41
CA ASN A 112 2.79 9.24 21.26
C ASN A 112 3.20 7.76 21.15
N ASP A 113 4.22 7.47 20.33
CA ASP A 113 4.60 6.12 19.90
C ASP A 113 3.68 5.55 18.81
N PHE A 114 3.95 4.33 18.37
CA PHE A 114 3.12 3.58 17.42
C PHE A 114 2.53 2.32 18.11
N PRO A 115 1.31 1.89 17.69
CA PRO A 115 0.50 2.44 16.61
C PRO A 115 -0.24 3.73 17.01
N THR A 116 -0.65 4.52 16.01
CA THR A 116 -1.64 5.58 16.20
C THR A 116 -2.92 5.04 16.82
N GLY A 117 -3.52 5.80 17.75
CA GLY A 117 -4.83 5.45 18.34
C GLY A 117 -4.84 5.36 19.85
N MET A 118 -3.77 5.76 20.51
CA MET A 118 -3.66 5.75 21.97
C MET A 118 -3.94 7.12 22.59
N ALA A 119 -3.73 8.20 21.84
CA ALA A 119 -3.76 9.59 22.32
C ALA A 119 -2.90 9.78 23.60
N GLY A 120 -1.67 9.21 23.58
CA GLY A 120 -0.79 9.23 24.75
C GLY A 120 -1.35 8.52 25.98
N GLY A 121 -2.26 7.57 25.79
CA GLY A 121 -2.96 6.82 26.83
C GLY A 121 -4.32 7.43 27.27
N LYS A 122 -4.62 8.66 26.87
CA LYS A 122 -5.88 9.34 27.24
C LYS A 122 -7.13 8.64 26.73
N LEU A 123 -7.06 7.98 25.55
CA LEU A 123 -8.19 7.25 25.01
C LEU A 123 -8.64 6.12 25.95
N GLY A 124 -7.72 5.28 26.38
CA GLY A 124 -8.01 4.18 27.28
C GLY A 124 -8.47 4.61 28.68
N GLU A 125 -8.02 5.79 29.13
CA GLU A 125 -8.42 6.40 30.41
C GLU A 125 -9.84 6.99 30.36
N LEU A 126 -10.15 7.77 29.32
CA LEU A 126 -11.40 8.53 29.21
C LEU A 126 -12.52 7.76 28.53
N PHE A 127 -12.18 6.87 27.60
CA PHE A 127 -13.12 6.14 26.75
C PHE A 127 -12.77 4.64 26.63
N PRO A 128 -12.67 3.90 27.74
CA PRO A 128 -12.24 2.49 27.73
C PRO A 128 -13.12 1.56 26.89
N GLU A 129 -14.39 1.93 26.63
CA GLU A 129 -15.32 1.21 25.76
C GLU A 129 -14.99 1.37 24.27
N HIS A 130 -14.24 2.41 23.89
CA HIS A 130 -13.81 2.70 22.52
C HIS A 130 -12.46 2.10 22.15
N THR A 131 -11.88 1.29 23.03
CA THR A 131 -10.64 0.58 22.76
C THR A 131 -10.88 -0.68 21.92
N MET A 132 -9.81 -1.16 21.28
CA MET A 132 -9.78 -2.33 20.41
C MET A 132 -10.42 -3.57 21.06
N LYS A 133 -11.11 -4.34 20.24
CA LYS A 133 -11.79 -5.59 20.62
C LYS A 133 -11.47 -6.69 19.63
N ARG A 134 -11.65 -7.92 20.06
CA ARG A 134 -11.54 -9.10 19.19
C ARG A 134 -12.73 -10.02 19.33
N LEU A 135 -12.95 -10.81 18.29
CA LEU A 135 -13.89 -11.92 18.27
C LEU A 135 -13.22 -13.17 18.84
N ASP A 136 -13.79 -13.75 19.88
CA ASP A 136 -13.36 -15.05 20.39
C ASP A 136 -14.36 -16.14 19.99
N LYS A 137 -13.97 -17.39 20.18
CA LYS A 137 -14.78 -18.58 19.94
C LYS A 137 -14.80 -19.43 21.19
N ILE A 138 -16.01 -19.80 21.66
CA ILE A 138 -16.24 -20.78 22.72
C ILE A 138 -17.04 -21.89 22.11
N GLU A 139 -16.56 -23.13 22.18
CA GLU A 139 -17.13 -24.27 21.49
C GLU A 139 -17.33 -25.45 22.43
N ARG A 140 -18.47 -26.13 22.30
CA ARG A 140 -18.83 -27.32 23.04
C ARG A 140 -19.56 -28.32 22.15
N GLU A 141 -19.11 -29.56 22.14
CA GLU A 141 -19.81 -30.65 21.45
C GLU A 141 -20.88 -31.23 22.31
N ILE A 142 -22.02 -31.55 21.72
CA ILE A 142 -23.17 -32.22 22.39
C ILE A 142 -23.87 -33.14 21.41
N LYS A 143 -24.31 -34.29 21.92
CA LYS A 143 -25.19 -35.21 21.19
C LYS A 143 -26.63 -35.01 21.63
N GLY A 144 -27.51 -34.74 20.66
CA GLY A 144 -28.96 -34.66 20.91
C GLY A 144 -29.70 -35.99 20.73
N PRO A 145 -30.95 -36.08 21.19
CA PRO A 145 -31.69 -34.98 21.84
C PRO A 145 -31.22 -34.71 23.28
N ALA A 146 -31.05 -33.44 23.66
CA ALA A 146 -30.59 -33.00 24.98
C ALA A 146 -30.90 -31.53 25.21
N THR A 147 -30.86 -31.07 26.49
CA THR A 147 -30.86 -29.62 26.77
C THR A 147 -29.43 -29.15 26.97
N PHE A 148 -29.01 -28.17 26.19
CA PHE A 148 -27.72 -27.49 26.35
C PHE A 148 -27.86 -26.24 27.19
N THR A 149 -26.91 -26.01 28.10
CA THR A 149 -26.87 -24.78 28.92
C THR A 149 -25.43 -24.35 29.12
N ASP A 150 -25.09 -23.09 28.81
CA ASP A 150 -23.78 -22.51 29.07
C ASP A 150 -23.87 -20.99 29.36
N SER A 151 -22.92 -20.46 30.10
CA SER A 151 -22.86 -19.04 30.44
C SER A 151 -22.11 -18.26 29.38
N VAL A 152 -22.65 -17.10 28.99
CA VAL A 152 -22.04 -16.19 27.99
C VAL A 152 -21.39 -15.02 28.71
N LYS A 153 -20.05 -14.94 28.64
CA LYS A 153 -19.25 -13.79 29.13
C LYS A 153 -18.70 -13.03 27.95
N ALA A 154 -19.24 -11.86 27.65
CA ALA A 154 -18.86 -11.05 26.52
C ALA A 154 -19.13 -9.56 26.76
N ILE A 155 -18.44 -8.65 26.06
CA ILE A 155 -18.90 -7.27 25.90
C ILE A 155 -20.18 -7.27 25.07
N LYS A 156 -20.18 -8.07 23.99
CA LYS A 156 -21.33 -8.33 23.12
C LYS A 156 -21.21 -9.74 22.56
N LEU A 157 -22.28 -10.49 22.56
CA LEU A 157 -22.37 -11.74 21.80
C LEU A 157 -22.69 -11.38 20.35
N MET A 158 -21.79 -11.72 19.43
CA MET A 158 -21.96 -11.42 18.00
C MET A 158 -22.85 -12.45 17.32
N ALA A 159 -22.72 -13.72 17.69
CA ALA A 159 -23.55 -14.83 17.26
C ALA A 159 -23.45 -16.01 18.22
N ALA A 160 -24.47 -16.87 18.25
CA ALA A 160 -24.41 -18.22 18.78
C ALA A 160 -24.99 -19.17 17.73
N VAL A 161 -24.24 -20.20 17.37
CA VAL A 161 -24.58 -21.11 16.27
C VAL A 161 -24.37 -22.55 16.69
N ALA A 162 -25.37 -23.40 16.47
CA ALA A 162 -25.22 -24.85 16.54
C ALA A 162 -24.88 -25.36 15.12
N LEU A 163 -23.73 -25.98 14.97
CA LEU A 163 -23.27 -26.59 13.71
C LEU A 163 -23.33 -28.10 13.84
N ASN A 164 -24.13 -28.77 12.99
CA ASN A 164 -24.11 -30.20 12.89
C ASN A 164 -22.80 -30.66 12.22
N ILE A 165 -22.00 -31.45 12.93
CA ILE A 165 -20.66 -31.85 12.46
C ILE A 165 -20.67 -32.85 11.31
N GLU A 166 -21.80 -33.49 11.04
CA GLU A 166 -21.95 -34.49 9.97
C GLU A 166 -22.56 -33.88 8.70
N THR A 167 -23.60 -33.05 8.86
CA THR A 167 -24.38 -32.50 7.75
C THR A 167 -24.00 -31.06 7.38
N LEU A 168 -23.25 -30.36 8.22
CA LEU A 168 -22.93 -28.93 8.15
C LEU A 168 -24.17 -28.02 8.25
N GLU A 169 -25.31 -28.56 8.70
CA GLU A 169 -26.49 -27.77 9.02
C GLU A 169 -26.17 -26.78 10.14
N ARG A 170 -26.66 -25.56 10.01
CA ARG A 170 -26.44 -24.48 10.98
C ARG A 170 -27.77 -23.99 11.51
N ILE A 171 -27.89 -23.90 12.83
CA ILE A 171 -29.01 -23.29 13.51
C ILE A 171 -28.52 -22.09 14.30
N GLU A 172 -29.03 -20.91 13.99
CA GLU A 172 -28.75 -19.70 14.74
C GLU A 172 -29.54 -19.79 16.07
N ILE A 173 -28.84 -19.59 17.18
CA ILE A 173 -29.40 -19.81 18.55
C ILE A 173 -29.12 -18.62 19.47
N SER A 174 -28.76 -17.44 18.97
CA SER A 174 -28.50 -16.25 19.79
C SER A 174 -29.71 -15.78 20.55
N ASP A 175 -30.91 -15.98 20.00
CA ASP A 175 -32.20 -15.59 20.66
C ASP A 175 -32.54 -16.45 21.91
N PHE A 176 -31.85 -17.57 22.09
CA PHE A 176 -31.96 -18.40 23.30
C PHE A 176 -31.03 -17.96 24.43
N VAL A 177 -30.31 -16.83 24.26
CA VAL A 177 -29.47 -16.25 25.32
C VAL A 177 -30.27 -15.22 26.11
N GLU A 178 -30.61 -15.56 27.34
CA GLU A 178 -31.29 -14.66 28.25
C GLU A 178 -30.41 -14.40 29.50
N ASN A 179 -30.26 -13.14 29.88
CA ASN A 179 -29.46 -12.72 31.04
C ASN A 179 -28.04 -13.34 31.10
N GLY A 180 -27.40 -13.52 29.95
CA GLY A 180 -26.06 -14.11 29.84
C GLY A 180 -26.04 -15.64 30.03
N LEU A 181 -27.17 -16.30 29.89
CA LEU A 181 -27.31 -17.77 29.93
C LEU A 181 -27.93 -18.25 28.62
N LEU A 182 -27.20 -19.08 27.86
CA LEU A 182 -27.76 -19.82 26.73
C LEU A 182 -28.47 -21.08 27.25
N ARG A 183 -29.73 -21.27 26.86
CA ARG A 183 -30.47 -22.52 27.06
C ARG A 183 -31.12 -22.92 25.73
N TRP A 184 -30.75 -24.07 25.20
CA TRP A 184 -31.23 -24.53 23.90
C TRP A 184 -31.55 -26.04 23.93
N GLU A 185 -32.68 -26.41 23.33
CA GLU A 185 -33.07 -27.82 23.14
C GLU A 185 -32.43 -28.37 21.87
N VAL A 186 -31.47 -29.27 22.05
CA VAL A 186 -30.64 -29.85 21.00
C VAL A 186 -31.42 -30.88 20.21
N PRO A 187 -31.58 -30.76 18.88
CA PRO A 187 -32.18 -31.79 18.04
C PRO A 187 -31.35 -33.07 17.99
N GLU A 188 -31.90 -34.13 17.42
CA GLU A 188 -31.16 -35.38 17.17
C GLU A 188 -29.91 -35.09 16.30
N GLY A 189 -28.80 -35.75 16.59
CA GLY A 189 -27.54 -35.62 15.88
C GLY A 189 -26.37 -35.20 16.77
N ASN A 190 -25.20 -34.99 16.12
CA ASN A 190 -23.97 -34.53 16.77
C ASN A 190 -23.75 -33.05 16.45
N TRP A 191 -23.75 -32.20 17.44
CA TRP A 191 -23.72 -30.75 17.29
C TRP A 191 -22.49 -30.14 17.97
N SER A 192 -21.87 -29.18 17.30
CA SER A 192 -20.94 -28.22 17.92
C SER A 192 -21.70 -26.92 18.19
N VAL A 193 -21.91 -26.60 19.47
CA VAL A 193 -22.47 -25.33 19.90
C VAL A 193 -21.36 -24.32 20.06
N ILE A 194 -21.42 -23.26 19.27
CA ILE A 194 -20.35 -22.29 19.12
C ILE A 194 -20.86 -20.89 19.45
N LEU A 195 -20.26 -20.28 20.48
CA LEU A 195 -20.53 -18.90 20.86
C LEU A 195 -19.41 -18.00 20.31
N PHE A 196 -19.78 -16.84 19.79
CA PHE A 196 -18.85 -15.85 19.25
C PHE A 196 -18.90 -14.57 20.09
N PRO A 197 -18.27 -14.55 21.28
CA PRO A 197 -18.21 -13.38 22.14
C PRO A 197 -17.20 -12.38 21.60
N MET A 198 -17.55 -11.09 21.62
CA MET A 198 -16.61 -9.99 21.46
C MET A 198 -16.05 -9.60 22.82
N VAL A 199 -14.73 -9.52 22.93
CA VAL A 199 -14.00 -9.22 24.17
C VAL A 199 -12.97 -8.10 23.95
N LYS A 200 -12.43 -7.52 25.03
CA LYS A 200 -11.34 -6.54 24.93
C LYS A 200 -10.10 -7.16 24.31
N ASP A 201 -9.40 -6.36 23.52
CA ASP A 201 -8.08 -6.69 23.00
C ASP A 201 -7.13 -5.50 23.08
N SER A 202 -5.84 -5.75 22.98
CA SER A 202 -4.81 -4.72 22.81
C SER A 202 -3.50 -5.40 22.42
N TRP A 203 -2.80 -4.84 21.46
CA TRP A 203 -1.46 -5.34 21.10
C TRP A 203 -0.32 -4.40 21.53
N HIS A 204 -0.62 -3.15 21.85
CA HIS A 204 0.39 -2.25 22.39
C HIS A 204 0.61 -2.47 23.89
N LYS A 205 1.90 -2.44 24.31
CA LYS A 205 2.28 -2.81 25.68
C LYS A 205 1.97 -1.73 26.73
N ALA A 206 2.01 -0.45 26.34
CA ALA A 206 1.83 0.66 27.27
C ALA A 206 0.36 1.09 27.40
N TYR A 207 -0.36 1.19 26.28
CA TYR A 207 -1.69 1.79 26.24
C TYR A 207 -2.65 0.99 25.38
N PRO A 208 -3.96 0.99 25.72
CA PRO A 208 -4.99 0.48 24.82
C PRO A 208 -5.09 1.32 23.55
N VAL A 209 -5.29 0.65 22.42
CA VAL A 209 -5.43 1.24 21.09
C VAL A 209 -6.90 1.41 20.75
N VAL A 210 -7.25 2.40 19.95
CA VAL A 210 -8.61 2.70 19.49
C VAL A 210 -9.22 1.55 18.68
N ASP A 211 -10.54 1.37 18.78
CA ASP A 211 -11.28 0.54 17.83
C ASP A 211 -11.33 1.25 16.45
N TYR A 212 -10.38 0.91 15.57
CA TYR A 212 -10.29 1.51 14.23
C TYR A 212 -11.52 1.25 13.35
N LEU A 213 -12.32 0.24 13.68
CA LEU A 213 -13.52 -0.16 12.95
C LEU A 213 -14.76 0.64 13.40
N ASP A 214 -14.65 1.42 14.48
CA ASP A 214 -15.75 2.25 15.01
C ASP A 214 -15.47 3.73 14.79
N THR A 215 -16.22 4.37 13.89
CA THR A 215 -16.10 5.80 13.60
C THR A 215 -16.30 6.70 14.81
N THR A 216 -17.08 6.27 15.81
CA THR A 216 -17.27 7.03 17.06
C THR A 216 -15.99 7.01 17.90
N ALA A 217 -15.36 5.84 18.02
CA ALA A 217 -14.09 5.68 18.72
C ALA A 217 -12.98 6.53 18.07
N VAL A 218 -12.89 6.48 16.75
CA VAL A 218 -11.90 7.25 15.98
C VAL A 218 -12.11 8.77 16.13
N ARG A 219 -13.36 9.25 16.18
CA ARG A 219 -13.62 10.68 16.44
C ARG A 219 -13.11 11.12 17.81
N HIS A 220 -13.30 10.32 18.86
CA HIS A 220 -12.73 10.63 20.17
C HIS A 220 -11.19 10.73 20.12
N MET A 221 -10.54 9.83 19.38
CA MET A 221 -9.09 9.90 19.19
C MET A 221 -8.67 11.20 18.50
N ILE A 222 -9.35 11.59 17.41
CA ILE A 222 -9.10 12.85 16.68
C ILE A 222 -9.33 14.06 17.59
N ASP A 223 -10.39 14.07 18.40
CA ASP A 223 -10.68 15.13 19.36
C ASP A 223 -9.58 15.27 20.44
N LEU A 224 -9.00 14.14 20.87
CA LEU A 224 -7.95 14.12 21.89
C LEU A 224 -6.57 14.53 21.36
N THR A 225 -6.33 14.43 20.06
CA THR A 225 -5.02 14.70 19.43
C THR A 225 -5.10 15.83 18.41
N TYR A 226 -5.63 15.61 17.24
CA TYR A 226 -5.66 16.56 16.10
C TYR A 226 -6.28 17.92 16.49
N GLU A 227 -7.40 17.93 17.22
CA GLU A 227 -8.05 19.16 17.65
C GLU A 227 -7.22 19.94 18.68
N GLU A 228 -6.40 19.27 19.51
CA GLU A 228 -5.51 19.95 20.44
C GLU A 228 -4.38 20.71 19.71
N TYR A 229 -3.80 20.10 18.67
CA TYR A 229 -2.84 20.79 17.80
C TYR A 229 -3.48 21.95 17.04
N LYS A 230 -4.67 21.75 16.48
CA LYS A 230 -5.42 22.80 15.77
C LYS A 230 -5.68 24.03 16.66
N LYS A 231 -6.13 23.81 17.90
CA LYS A 231 -6.41 24.91 18.87
C LYS A 231 -5.21 25.82 19.07
N LYS A 232 -3.99 25.27 18.99
CA LYS A 232 -2.74 26.00 19.30
C LYS A 232 -1.98 26.46 18.05
N PHE A 233 -2.01 25.66 16.97
CA PHE A 233 -1.08 25.80 15.85
C PHE A 233 -1.75 25.93 14.48
N SER A 234 -3.05 26.23 14.43
CA SER A 234 -3.78 26.37 13.15
C SER A 234 -3.20 27.43 12.20
N SER A 235 -2.49 28.43 12.72
CA SER A 235 -1.79 29.44 11.90
C SER A 235 -0.62 28.87 11.08
N TYR A 236 -0.08 27.71 11.46
CA TYR A 236 0.99 27.01 10.75
C TYR A 236 0.46 26.01 9.71
N PHE A 237 -0.86 25.77 9.70
CA PHE A 237 -1.46 24.80 8.80
C PHE A 237 -1.45 25.29 7.35
N GLY A 238 -1.01 24.40 6.42
CA GLY A 238 -0.90 24.69 5.01
C GLY A 238 0.38 25.42 4.58
N ASN A 239 1.16 25.93 5.53
CA ASN A 239 2.47 26.56 5.31
C ASN A 239 3.61 25.72 5.93
N THR A 240 3.88 25.84 7.22
CA THR A 240 4.93 25.08 7.93
C THR A 240 4.49 23.63 8.18
N ILE A 241 3.23 23.41 8.58
CA ILE A 241 2.64 22.07 8.74
C ILE A 241 1.77 21.80 7.52
N LYS A 242 2.16 20.85 6.66
CA LYS A 242 1.44 20.51 5.42
C LYS A 242 0.78 19.15 5.45
N MET A 243 1.19 18.27 6.34
CA MET A 243 0.70 16.89 6.44
C MET A 243 0.61 16.44 7.89
N THR A 244 -0.29 15.49 8.14
CA THR A 244 -0.25 14.65 9.34
C THR A 244 0.21 13.25 8.98
N PHE A 245 0.83 12.56 9.93
CA PHE A 245 1.27 11.18 9.82
C PHE A 245 0.57 10.30 10.85
N PHE A 246 -0.01 9.19 10.38
CA PHE A 246 -0.54 8.11 11.21
C PHE A 246 0.28 6.83 10.96
N ASP A 247 0.48 6.05 12.02
CA ASP A 247 1.40 4.92 12.05
C ASP A 247 0.68 3.62 12.42
N ASP A 248 0.94 2.53 11.68
CA ASP A 248 0.49 1.17 11.97
C ASP A 248 -1.03 1.02 12.25
N VAL A 249 -1.88 1.81 11.58
CA VAL A 249 -3.33 1.75 11.73
C VAL A 249 -3.89 0.47 11.12
N GLY A 250 -4.20 -0.52 11.96
CA GLY A 250 -4.70 -1.82 11.50
C GLY A 250 -4.66 -2.90 12.57
N PHE A 251 -4.38 -4.14 12.18
CA PHE A 251 -4.58 -5.30 13.05
C PHE A 251 -3.28 -5.90 13.62
N TRP A 252 -2.13 -5.61 13.05
CA TRP A 252 -0.80 -6.04 13.49
C TRP A 252 -0.74 -7.53 13.93
N ARG A 253 -1.21 -8.45 13.05
CA ARG A 253 -1.34 -9.89 13.35
C ARG A 253 -2.33 -10.22 14.49
N HIS A 254 -3.31 -9.35 14.71
CA HIS A 254 -4.51 -9.62 15.49
C HIS A 254 -5.69 -9.90 14.55
N PRO A 255 -5.69 -11.05 13.85
CA PRO A 255 -6.63 -11.33 12.75
C PRO A 255 -8.08 -11.32 13.21
N ARG A 256 -8.31 -11.53 14.52
CA ARG A 256 -9.65 -11.55 15.14
C ARG A 256 -10.13 -10.18 15.61
N THR A 257 -9.45 -9.07 15.27
CA THR A 257 -9.94 -7.71 15.55
C THR A 257 -11.36 -7.53 15.03
N TRP A 258 -12.26 -7.04 15.92
CA TRP A 258 -13.68 -6.96 15.66
C TRP A 258 -14.33 -5.75 16.31
N THR A 259 -15.55 -5.36 15.84
CA THR A 259 -16.33 -4.26 16.41
C THR A 259 -17.78 -4.63 16.63
N GLY A 260 -18.43 -3.96 17.57
CA GLY A 260 -19.86 -4.20 17.89
C GLY A 260 -20.85 -3.83 16.78
N LYS A 261 -20.41 -3.04 15.78
CA LYS A 261 -21.23 -2.61 14.63
C LYS A 261 -21.13 -3.55 13.43
N PHE A 262 -20.36 -4.62 13.55
CA PHE A 262 -20.03 -5.48 12.42
C PHE A 262 -21.27 -6.09 11.75
N ASN A 263 -22.19 -6.68 12.51
CA ASN A 263 -23.37 -7.34 11.94
C ASN A 263 -24.25 -6.37 11.14
N GLU A 264 -24.48 -5.17 11.69
CA GLU A 264 -25.25 -4.12 11.03
C GLU A 264 -24.61 -3.73 9.67
N LYS A 265 -23.29 -3.48 9.67
CA LYS A 265 -22.57 -3.14 8.45
C LYS A 265 -22.53 -4.30 7.45
N PHE A 266 -22.41 -5.52 7.95
CA PHE A 266 -22.46 -6.72 7.11
C PHE A 266 -23.80 -6.86 6.38
N GLU A 267 -24.92 -6.71 7.10
CA GLU A 267 -26.27 -6.75 6.52
C GLU A 267 -26.48 -5.63 5.49
N GLU A 268 -26.00 -4.41 5.80
CA GLU A 268 -26.04 -3.27 4.87
C GLU A 268 -25.35 -3.60 3.55
N LEU A 269 -24.16 -4.20 3.59
CA LEU A 269 -23.34 -4.46 2.40
C LEU A 269 -23.76 -5.71 1.63
N ASN A 270 -24.21 -6.75 2.32
CA ASN A 270 -24.39 -8.08 1.73
C ASN A 270 -25.87 -8.50 1.63
N GLY A 271 -26.79 -7.84 2.36
CA GLY A 271 -28.23 -8.07 2.27
C GLY A 271 -28.73 -9.33 2.98
N PHE A 272 -27.92 -9.94 3.85
CA PHE A 272 -28.30 -11.10 4.66
C PHE A 272 -27.67 -11.09 6.05
N ASP A 273 -28.28 -11.82 7.01
CA ASP A 273 -27.80 -11.91 8.42
C ASP A 273 -26.48 -12.71 8.48
N PRO A 274 -25.38 -12.15 9.03
CA PRO A 274 -24.12 -12.85 9.19
C PRO A 274 -24.12 -13.95 10.25
N LYS A 275 -25.02 -13.91 11.24
CA LYS A 275 -24.95 -14.76 12.44
C LYS A 275 -24.84 -16.26 12.15
N PRO A 276 -25.65 -16.86 11.25
CA PRO A 276 -25.55 -18.29 10.95
C PRO A 276 -24.19 -18.69 10.33
N PHE A 277 -23.45 -17.72 9.82
CA PHE A 277 -22.24 -17.93 9.04
C PHE A 277 -20.92 -17.69 9.80
N TYR A 278 -20.97 -17.22 11.04
CA TYR A 278 -19.76 -17.02 11.85
C TYR A 278 -18.83 -18.24 11.95
N PRO A 279 -19.33 -19.51 11.94
CA PRO A 279 -18.45 -20.67 11.90
C PRO A 279 -17.49 -20.71 10.71
N ALA A 280 -17.83 -20.06 9.55
CA ALA A 280 -16.97 -20.00 8.39
C ALA A 280 -15.59 -19.37 8.67
N LEU A 281 -15.49 -18.50 9.66
CA LEU A 281 -14.24 -17.87 10.05
C LEU A 281 -13.20 -18.86 10.62
N TRP A 282 -13.62 -20.07 11.02
CA TRP A 282 -12.76 -21.15 11.52
C TRP A 282 -12.88 -22.46 10.75
N TYR A 283 -14.03 -22.72 10.12
CA TYR A 283 -14.37 -24.03 9.53
C TYR A 283 -14.85 -23.91 8.10
N ASN A 284 -14.77 -25.02 7.38
CA ASN A 284 -15.56 -25.21 6.18
C ASN A 284 -17.03 -25.47 6.58
N ILE A 285 -17.94 -24.68 6.05
CA ILE A 285 -19.37 -24.74 6.33
C ILE A 285 -20.20 -25.21 5.13
N GLY A 286 -19.55 -25.72 4.09
CA GLY A 286 -20.18 -26.19 2.86
C GLY A 286 -19.81 -25.35 1.63
N PRO A 287 -20.59 -25.46 0.56
CA PRO A 287 -20.24 -24.82 -0.72
C PRO A 287 -20.09 -23.30 -0.70
N GLU A 288 -20.76 -22.62 0.24
CA GLU A 288 -20.75 -21.17 0.38
C GLU A 288 -19.56 -20.61 1.20
N THR A 289 -18.66 -21.46 1.68
CA THR A 289 -17.60 -21.08 2.63
C THR A 289 -16.76 -19.89 2.13
N GLU A 290 -16.24 -19.99 0.90
CA GLU A 290 -15.35 -18.96 0.31
C GLU A 290 -16.11 -17.65 0.09
N ALA A 291 -17.35 -17.71 -0.39
CA ALA A 291 -18.20 -16.55 -0.61
C ALA A 291 -18.52 -15.82 0.70
N VAL A 292 -18.87 -16.58 1.74
CA VAL A 292 -19.16 -16.04 3.07
C VAL A 292 -17.93 -15.40 3.70
N ARG A 293 -16.76 -16.04 3.63
CA ARG A 293 -15.49 -15.45 4.11
C ARG A 293 -15.17 -14.15 3.39
N ASN A 294 -15.34 -14.12 2.08
CA ASN A 294 -15.20 -12.90 1.29
C ASN A 294 -16.13 -11.79 1.80
N ALA A 295 -17.39 -12.08 2.05
CA ALA A 295 -18.33 -11.10 2.62
C ALA A 295 -17.89 -10.60 4.01
N PHE A 296 -17.42 -11.48 4.91
CA PHE A 296 -16.90 -11.10 6.23
C PHE A 296 -15.67 -10.20 6.14
N TYR A 297 -14.65 -10.60 5.38
CA TYR A 297 -13.40 -9.85 5.30
C TYR A 297 -13.54 -8.57 4.49
N ASN A 298 -14.40 -8.55 3.47
CA ASN A 298 -14.76 -7.34 2.74
C ASN A 298 -15.47 -6.32 3.66
N THR A 299 -16.44 -6.76 4.46
CA THR A 299 -17.11 -5.91 5.45
C THR A 299 -16.12 -5.31 6.45
N ARG A 300 -15.16 -6.11 6.94
CA ARG A 300 -14.13 -5.63 7.85
C ARG A 300 -13.20 -4.61 7.19
N ALA A 301 -12.88 -4.80 5.92
CA ALA A 301 -12.07 -3.86 5.14
C ALA A 301 -12.79 -2.53 4.92
N GLU A 302 -14.09 -2.54 4.64
CA GLU A 302 -14.91 -1.32 4.56
C GLU A 302 -14.97 -0.57 5.89
N LEU A 303 -15.20 -1.29 6.99
CA LEU A 303 -15.21 -0.69 8.32
C LEU A 303 -13.88 -0.02 8.67
N LEU A 304 -12.74 -0.64 8.35
CA LEU A 304 -11.43 -0.05 8.57
C LEU A 304 -11.22 1.20 7.69
N ALA A 305 -11.52 1.11 6.41
CA ALA A 305 -11.35 2.22 5.47
C ALA A 305 -12.24 3.44 5.83
N GLU A 306 -13.50 3.18 6.22
CA GLU A 306 -14.44 4.22 6.66
C GLU A 306 -14.16 4.73 8.08
N GLY A 307 -13.44 3.97 8.88
CA GLY A 307 -13.01 4.32 10.23
C GLY A 307 -11.87 5.33 10.21
N PHE A 308 -10.66 4.89 10.56
CA PHE A 308 -9.55 5.82 10.76
C PHE A 308 -9.11 6.56 9.48
N PRO A 309 -8.80 5.89 8.34
CA PRO A 309 -8.28 6.58 7.15
C PRO A 309 -9.20 7.66 6.61
N LYS A 310 -10.52 7.39 6.57
CA LYS A 310 -11.51 8.36 6.09
C LYS A 310 -11.61 9.58 7.00
N LEU A 311 -11.72 9.36 8.30
CA LEU A 311 -11.93 10.46 9.25
C LEU A 311 -10.69 11.34 9.38
N ALA A 312 -9.50 10.74 9.42
CA ALA A 312 -8.23 11.46 9.40
C ALA A 312 -8.08 12.28 8.11
N ALA A 313 -8.35 11.68 6.94
CA ALA A 313 -8.28 12.38 5.66
C ALA A 313 -9.26 13.55 5.58
N GLN A 314 -10.51 13.38 6.02
CA GLN A 314 -11.53 14.43 6.04
C GLN A 314 -11.13 15.59 6.96
N TRP A 315 -10.59 15.26 8.15
CA TRP A 315 -10.10 16.30 9.06
C TRP A 315 -8.95 17.10 8.43
N ASN A 316 -7.99 16.42 7.82
CA ASN A 316 -6.86 17.08 7.14
C ASN A 316 -7.33 18.01 6.02
N GLU A 317 -8.21 17.53 5.14
CA GLU A 317 -8.74 18.31 4.03
C GLU A 317 -9.46 19.57 4.48
N GLN A 318 -10.27 19.47 5.55
CA GLN A 318 -10.98 20.61 6.15
C GLN A 318 -10.02 21.69 6.71
N HIS A 319 -8.79 21.32 6.99
CA HIS A 319 -7.78 22.22 7.57
C HIS A 319 -6.62 22.56 6.63
N GLY A 320 -6.78 22.24 5.32
CA GLY A 320 -5.77 22.54 4.29
C GLY A 320 -4.51 21.68 4.39
N LEU A 321 -4.61 20.52 5.05
CA LEU A 321 -3.53 19.55 5.21
C LEU A 321 -3.77 18.31 4.34
N LYS A 322 -2.75 17.44 4.25
CA LYS A 322 -2.85 16.10 3.66
C LYS A 322 -2.60 15.04 4.73
N SER A 323 -3.28 13.90 4.64
CA SER A 323 -2.95 12.74 5.44
C SER A 323 -1.92 11.86 4.73
N THR A 324 -0.91 11.41 5.46
CA THR A 324 0.01 10.34 5.07
C THR A 324 0.14 9.33 6.21
N GLY A 325 0.62 8.15 5.92
CA GLY A 325 0.77 7.08 6.90
C GLY A 325 0.46 5.72 6.30
N HIS A 326 0.50 4.70 7.12
CA HIS A 326 0.37 3.31 6.67
C HIS A 326 -0.35 2.42 7.68
N PRO A 327 -0.94 1.31 7.19
CA PRO A 327 -1.30 0.20 8.05
C PRO A 327 -0.08 -0.67 8.33
N PRO A 328 -0.12 -1.52 9.37
CA PRO A 328 0.96 -2.47 9.62
C PRO A 328 1.10 -3.46 8.46
N GLY A 329 2.34 -3.89 8.20
CA GLY A 329 2.64 -4.95 7.25
C GLY A 329 2.07 -4.75 5.85
N ASN A 330 2.07 -3.53 5.35
CA ASN A 330 1.52 -3.20 4.03
C ASN A 330 2.31 -3.79 2.85
N TYR A 331 3.43 -4.43 3.12
CA TYR A 331 4.25 -5.22 2.20
C TYR A 331 4.04 -6.73 2.36
N ASP A 332 3.21 -7.17 3.30
CA ASP A 332 2.97 -8.58 3.56
C ASP A 332 2.10 -9.25 2.48
N PRO A 333 2.26 -10.56 2.21
CA PRO A 333 1.54 -11.23 1.14
C PRO A 333 0.02 -11.30 1.32
N THR A 334 -0.46 -11.26 2.57
CA THR A 334 -1.89 -11.26 2.88
C THR A 334 -2.30 -10.01 3.64
N PRO A 335 -3.38 -9.34 3.23
CA PRO A 335 -3.89 -8.18 3.95
C PRO A 335 -4.75 -8.54 5.16
N ILE A 336 -5.30 -9.75 5.23
CA ILE A 336 -6.42 -10.08 6.11
C ILE A 336 -6.08 -9.95 7.60
N ASP A 337 -4.88 -10.33 8.01
CA ASP A 337 -4.42 -10.29 9.40
C ASP A 337 -3.63 -9.02 9.77
N MET A 338 -3.40 -8.12 8.80
CA MET A 338 -2.59 -6.92 8.99
C MET A 338 -3.38 -5.63 8.72
N ASN A 339 -3.92 -5.47 7.52
CA ASN A 339 -4.46 -4.20 7.02
C ASN A 339 -5.82 -4.33 6.32
N ALA A 340 -6.44 -5.48 6.42
CA ALA A 340 -7.70 -5.87 5.77
C ALA A 340 -7.63 -5.89 4.24
N ASP A 341 -7.50 -4.74 3.58
CA ASP A 341 -7.40 -4.57 2.13
C ASP A 341 -6.66 -3.26 1.84
N ILE A 342 -5.49 -3.38 1.24
CA ILE A 342 -4.60 -2.23 1.02
C ILE A 342 -5.18 -1.19 0.05
N PHE A 343 -5.96 -1.60 -0.96
CA PHE A 343 -6.61 -0.67 -1.88
C PHE A 343 -7.72 0.12 -1.19
N LYS A 344 -8.55 -0.55 -0.38
CA LYS A 344 -9.61 0.11 0.40
C LYS A 344 -9.02 1.04 1.46
N PHE A 345 -7.95 0.62 2.13
CA PHE A 345 -7.25 1.42 3.13
C PHE A 345 -6.81 2.78 2.56
N TYR A 346 -6.22 2.79 1.36
CA TYR A 346 -5.73 4.04 0.74
C TYR A 346 -6.80 4.81 -0.05
N ARG A 347 -8.06 4.39 -0.01
CA ARG A 347 -9.17 5.10 -0.69
C ARG A 347 -9.23 6.59 -0.33
N TYR A 348 -9.01 6.92 0.91
CA TYR A 348 -9.14 8.27 1.44
C TYR A 348 -7.80 8.98 1.69
N THR A 349 -6.74 8.26 1.97
CA THR A 349 -5.42 8.83 2.27
C THR A 349 -4.87 9.60 1.06
N GLN A 350 -4.50 10.87 1.27
CA GLN A 350 -4.05 11.73 0.16
C GLN A 350 -2.63 11.37 -0.32
N VAL A 351 -1.77 10.89 0.58
CA VAL A 351 -0.39 10.48 0.28
C VAL A 351 -0.18 9.05 0.79
N PRO A 352 -0.51 8.02 -0.01
CA PRO A 352 -0.25 6.63 0.36
C PRO A 352 1.22 6.38 0.70
N LEU A 353 1.50 5.56 1.73
CA LEU A 353 2.84 5.32 2.22
C LEU A 353 3.18 3.82 2.26
N VAL A 354 4.39 3.48 1.85
CA VAL A 354 4.99 2.15 1.98
C VAL A 354 5.96 2.16 3.14
N ASP A 355 5.64 1.40 4.20
CA ASP A 355 6.61 1.09 5.25
C ASP A 355 7.52 -0.04 4.79
N VAL A 356 8.82 0.21 4.73
CA VAL A 356 9.86 -0.77 4.37
C VAL A 356 11.05 -0.74 5.32
N ILE A 357 10.81 -0.34 6.56
CA ILE A 357 11.88 -0.25 7.57
C ILE A 357 12.49 -1.62 7.88
N ILE A 358 11.70 -2.70 7.92
CA ILE A 358 12.16 -4.00 8.41
C ILE A 358 12.64 -4.90 7.29
N ARG A 359 11.93 -4.94 6.15
CA ARG A 359 12.09 -5.98 5.13
C ARG A 359 12.01 -5.45 3.71
N TYR A 360 12.76 -4.38 3.39
CA TYR A 360 12.67 -3.84 2.04
C TYR A 360 12.91 -4.88 0.93
N GLN A 361 13.70 -5.92 1.20
CA GLN A 361 13.92 -7.03 0.27
C GLN A 361 12.69 -7.91 0.06
N PHE A 362 11.83 -8.04 1.07
CA PHE A 362 10.55 -8.76 0.98
C PHE A 362 9.40 -7.85 0.53
N GLY A 363 9.57 -6.54 0.68
CA GLY A 363 8.53 -5.57 0.44
C GLY A 363 8.30 -5.18 -1.02
N GLN A 364 9.02 -5.77 -1.99
CA GLN A 364 8.95 -5.35 -3.40
C GLN A 364 7.53 -5.46 -3.98
N ASN A 365 6.78 -6.48 -3.60
CA ASN A 365 5.40 -6.66 -4.04
C ASN A 365 4.45 -5.69 -3.34
N GLY A 366 4.64 -5.45 -2.05
CA GLY A 366 3.91 -4.45 -1.29
C GLY A 366 4.09 -3.04 -1.88
N HIS A 367 5.30 -2.70 -2.34
CA HIS A 367 5.55 -1.43 -3.01
C HIS A 367 4.66 -1.25 -4.24
N LYS A 368 4.54 -2.29 -5.08
CA LYS A 368 3.70 -2.28 -6.27
C LYS A 368 2.20 -2.21 -5.93
N LEU A 369 1.75 -2.87 -4.87
CA LEU A 369 0.35 -2.81 -4.42
C LEU A 369 -0.04 -1.37 -4.07
N ILE A 370 0.78 -0.68 -3.28
CA ILE A 370 0.49 0.67 -2.83
C ILE A 370 0.60 1.68 -3.97
N SER A 371 1.67 1.58 -4.81
CA SER A 371 1.76 2.43 -5.99
C SER A 371 0.63 2.17 -6.99
N SER A 372 0.13 0.92 -7.09
CA SER A 372 -1.04 0.61 -7.93
C SER A 372 -2.34 1.15 -7.36
N ALA A 373 -2.52 1.13 -6.04
CA ALA A 373 -3.65 1.78 -5.38
C ALA A 373 -3.60 3.31 -5.60
N ALA A 374 -2.41 3.92 -5.47
CA ALA A 374 -2.20 5.33 -5.79
C ALA A 374 -2.53 5.66 -7.24
N ASP A 375 -2.10 4.80 -8.18
CA ASP A 375 -2.43 4.92 -9.61
C ASP A 375 -3.95 4.88 -9.84
N TYR A 376 -4.68 3.95 -9.20
CA TYR A 376 -6.14 3.87 -9.29
C TYR A 376 -6.85 5.13 -8.77
N TYR A 377 -6.39 5.68 -7.63
CA TYR A 377 -6.96 6.89 -7.04
C TYR A 377 -6.42 8.19 -7.62
N ASP A 378 -5.59 8.14 -8.67
CA ASP A 378 -4.94 9.30 -9.31
C ASP A 378 -4.13 10.15 -8.32
N ARG A 379 -3.43 9.49 -7.37
CA ARG A 379 -2.59 10.14 -6.36
C ARG A 379 -1.20 10.42 -6.95
N PRO A 380 -0.76 11.68 -7.01
CA PRO A 380 0.53 12.03 -7.63
C PRO A 380 1.75 11.70 -6.76
N VAL A 381 1.54 11.50 -5.44
CA VAL A 381 2.60 11.28 -4.46
C VAL A 381 2.40 9.95 -3.74
N VAL A 382 3.46 9.15 -3.73
CA VAL A 382 3.58 7.88 -2.97
C VAL A 382 4.81 7.99 -2.09
N SER A 383 4.61 7.96 -0.78
CA SER A 383 5.69 8.07 0.19
C SER A 383 6.26 6.72 0.62
N THR A 384 7.41 6.74 1.27
CA THR A 384 7.99 5.59 1.95
C THR A 384 8.59 5.98 3.28
N GLU A 385 8.35 5.13 4.28
CA GLU A 385 9.15 5.08 5.50
C GLU A 385 10.27 4.06 5.27
N ILE A 386 11.54 4.43 5.51
CA ILE A 386 12.67 3.62 5.07
C ILE A 386 13.86 3.72 6.02
N TYR A 387 14.70 2.68 6.06
CA TYR A 387 15.95 2.50 6.79
C TYR A 387 15.86 1.94 8.21
N GLY A 388 14.71 1.79 8.83
CA GLY A 388 14.59 1.24 10.19
C GLY A 388 14.99 -0.24 10.29
N ALA A 389 15.22 -0.69 11.52
CA ALA A 389 15.43 -2.10 11.92
C ALA A 389 16.56 -2.86 11.19
N PHE A 390 17.66 -2.18 10.87
CA PHE A 390 18.87 -2.81 10.29
C PHE A 390 19.69 -3.62 11.29
N LYS A 391 19.35 -3.55 12.58
CA LYS A 391 20.10 -4.18 13.69
C LYS A 391 20.32 -5.68 13.54
N ASP A 392 19.37 -6.38 12.94
CA ASP A 392 19.38 -7.85 12.85
C ASP A 392 19.93 -8.35 11.51
N ARG A 393 20.65 -7.51 10.77
CA ARG A 393 21.22 -7.85 9.46
C ARG A 393 22.72 -7.63 9.44
N ASP A 394 23.43 -8.54 8.77
CA ASP A 394 24.88 -8.50 8.57
C ASP A 394 25.37 -7.38 7.65
N TYR A 395 24.59 -6.32 7.45
CA TYR A 395 25.02 -5.19 6.64
C TYR A 395 25.47 -4.03 7.50
N LYS A 396 26.59 -3.47 7.12
CA LYS A 396 27.00 -2.17 7.59
C LYS A 396 26.12 -1.10 6.94
N PHE A 397 25.53 -0.21 7.75
CA PHE A 397 24.80 0.95 7.23
C PHE A 397 25.80 2.07 6.93
N ASP A 398 26.27 2.13 5.70
CA ASP A 398 27.17 3.13 5.16
C ASP A 398 26.49 4.06 4.17
N SER A 399 27.26 4.95 3.56
CA SER A 399 26.73 5.91 2.59
C SER A 399 26.10 5.25 1.35
N LEU A 400 26.52 4.03 0.95
CA LEU A 400 25.88 3.31 -0.15
C LEU A 400 24.48 2.80 0.25
N MET A 401 24.29 2.45 1.50
CA MET A 401 22.99 2.00 2.03
C MET A 401 21.94 3.12 2.09
N LEU A 402 22.33 4.40 2.04
CA LEU A 402 21.39 5.49 1.79
C LEU A 402 20.78 5.43 0.39
N TYR A 403 21.58 5.04 -0.62
CA TYR A 403 21.12 5.04 -2.01
C TYR A 403 20.48 3.72 -2.43
N ARG A 404 21.00 2.58 -1.97
CA ARG A 404 20.63 1.24 -2.45
C ARG A 404 19.13 0.96 -2.41
N PRO A 405 18.44 1.05 -1.26
CA PRO A 405 16.99 0.85 -1.25
C PRO A 405 16.24 1.94 -2.00
N MET A 406 16.72 3.18 -2.01
CA MET A 406 16.04 4.28 -2.68
C MET A 406 16.01 4.15 -4.19
N VAL A 407 17.13 3.77 -4.84
CA VAL A 407 17.11 3.57 -6.30
C VAL A 407 16.14 2.46 -6.70
N GLU A 408 15.94 1.45 -5.85
CA GLU A 408 14.94 0.41 -6.07
C GLU A 408 13.51 0.93 -5.85
N MET A 409 13.27 1.63 -4.74
CA MET A 409 11.95 2.17 -4.38
C MET A 409 11.40 3.13 -5.44
N PHE A 410 12.25 4.00 -5.96
CA PHE A 410 11.86 4.92 -7.04
C PHE A 410 11.39 4.17 -8.29
N SER A 411 12.03 3.07 -8.66
CA SER A 411 11.59 2.23 -9.79
C SER A 411 10.27 1.48 -9.52
N ARG A 412 9.82 1.41 -8.25
CA ARG A 412 8.54 0.81 -7.84
C ARG A 412 7.40 1.83 -7.75
N GLY A 413 7.68 3.11 -7.97
CA GLY A 413 6.69 4.18 -7.99
C GLY A 413 6.64 5.06 -6.75
N VAL A 414 7.55 4.85 -5.78
CA VAL A 414 7.74 5.78 -4.66
C VAL A 414 8.36 7.08 -5.18
N ASN A 415 7.95 8.21 -4.61
CA ASN A 415 8.42 9.53 -5.01
C ASN A 415 8.37 10.60 -3.90
N PHE A 416 8.28 10.17 -2.62
CA PHE A 416 8.46 10.99 -1.43
C PHE A 416 9.10 10.13 -0.33
N VAL A 417 10.02 10.69 0.47
CA VAL A 417 10.90 9.88 1.33
C VAL A 417 10.90 10.36 2.77
N ILE A 418 10.55 9.46 3.68
CA ILE A 418 10.60 9.66 5.13
C ILE A 418 11.63 8.69 5.71
N PRO A 419 12.90 9.11 5.89
CA PRO A 419 13.90 8.26 6.52
C PRO A 419 13.56 7.98 7.99
N HIS A 420 13.71 6.74 8.41
CA HIS A 420 13.64 6.31 9.81
C HIS A 420 15.06 6.16 10.35
N GLY A 421 15.65 7.03 11.21
CA GLY A 421 15.43 8.46 11.19
C GLY A 421 16.37 9.15 12.17
N MET A 422 16.09 10.38 12.46
CA MET A 422 16.78 11.14 13.50
C MET A 422 16.30 10.69 14.90
N TRP A 423 17.18 10.85 15.92
CA TRP A 423 16.88 10.55 17.32
C TRP A 423 17.34 11.72 18.18
N TYR A 424 16.46 12.24 19.05
CA TYR A 424 16.79 13.39 19.89
C TYR A 424 17.96 13.09 20.83
N ASN A 425 17.96 11.88 21.42
CA ASN A 425 19.14 11.35 22.09
C ASN A 425 19.84 10.31 21.19
N PRO A 426 20.90 10.69 20.46
CA PRO A 426 21.56 9.81 19.51
C PRO A 426 22.35 8.66 20.16
N GLU A 427 22.61 8.71 21.48
CA GLU A 427 23.25 7.61 22.21
C GLU A 427 22.30 6.46 22.52
N LYS A 428 20.97 6.69 22.41
CA LYS A 428 19.92 5.71 22.74
C LYS A 428 19.00 5.45 21.55
N VAL A 429 19.56 4.95 20.46
CA VAL A 429 18.79 4.58 19.27
C VAL A 429 18.13 3.21 19.48
N TYR A 430 16.80 3.16 19.60
CA TYR A 430 16.06 1.91 19.82
C TYR A 430 15.84 1.11 18.54
N ILE A 431 15.66 1.79 17.42
CA ILE A 431 15.47 1.18 16.10
C ILE A 431 16.52 1.77 15.15
N PRO A 432 17.71 1.16 15.04
CA PRO A 432 18.78 1.66 14.17
C PRO A 432 18.42 1.47 12.68
N PRO A 433 19.08 2.20 11.77
CA PRO A 433 20.23 3.07 12.01
C PRO A 433 19.84 4.50 12.43
N LEU A 434 20.81 5.25 12.95
CA LEU A 434 20.69 6.69 13.09
C LEU A 434 20.92 7.36 11.73
N VAL A 435 19.90 8.00 11.16
CA VAL A 435 20.00 8.77 9.91
C VAL A 435 20.01 10.27 10.23
N SER A 436 21.14 10.73 10.69
CA SER A 436 21.32 12.13 11.06
C SER A 436 22.80 12.53 10.97
N PRO A 437 23.13 13.83 11.05
CA PRO A 437 24.51 14.33 11.16
C PRO A 437 25.32 13.78 12.34
N PHE A 438 24.68 13.24 13.37
CA PHE A 438 25.37 12.55 14.48
C PHE A 438 25.94 11.17 14.12
N ASN A 439 25.57 10.61 12.99
CA ASN A 439 26.19 9.40 12.46
C ASN A 439 27.37 9.78 11.57
N GLU A 440 28.59 9.77 12.13
CA GLU A 440 29.81 10.20 11.45
C GLU A 440 30.07 9.48 10.12
N GLU A 441 29.60 8.26 9.96
CA GLU A 441 29.79 7.44 8.76
C GLU A 441 28.99 7.93 7.56
N ILE A 442 27.77 8.45 7.77
CA ILE A 442 26.89 8.93 6.71
C ILE A 442 26.75 10.44 6.64
N ALA A 443 27.08 11.14 7.71
CA ALA A 443 26.91 12.60 7.81
C ALA A 443 27.48 13.36 6.60
N PRO A 444 28.70 13.07 6.11
CA PRO A 444 29.26 13.76 4.94
C PRO A 444 28.47 13.52 3.63
N ALA A 445 27.69 12.43 3.55
CA ALA A 445 26.92 12.07 2.37
C ALA A 445 25.50 12.63 2.36
N LEU A 446 24.97 13.10 3.52
CA LEU A 446 23.55 13.50 3.66
C LEU A 446 23.15 14.65 2.72
N PRO A 447 23.90 15.75 2.55
CA PRO A 447 23.50 16.82 1.62
C PRO A 447 23.38 16.33 0.18
N ALA A 448 24.34 15.53 -0.29
CA ALA A 448 24.34 14.97 -1.65
C ALA A 448 23.21 13.94 -1.82
N TYR A 449 22.91 13.15 -0.77
CA TYR A 449 21.78 12.24 -0.74
C TYR A 449 20.44 12.99 -0.79
N SER A 450 20.28 14.05 -0.02
CA SER A 450 19.08 14.90 -0.01
C SER A 450 18.81 15.51 -1.40
N ASP A 451 19.85 15.97 -2.07
CA ASP A 451 19.76 16.45 -3.44
C ASP A 451 19.43 15.35 -4.45
N PHE A 452 19.99 14.15 -4.30
CA PHE A 452 19.64 12.99 -5.11
C PHE A 452 18.16 12.62 -4.97
N VAL A 453 17.64 12.58 -3.74
CA VAL A 453 16.21 12.35 -3.47
C VAL A 453 15.38 13.45 -4.10
N GLY A 454 15.74 14.72 -3.87
CA GLY A 454 15.02 15.87 -4.42
C GLY A 454 14.92 15.84 -5.94
N ARG A 455 16.03 15.54 -6.66
CA ARG A 455 16.04 15.41 -8.13
C ARG A 455 15.18 14.26 -8.61
N SER A 456 15.23 13.13 -7.90
CA SER A 456 14.46 11.94 -8.26
C SER A 456 12.97 12.17 -8.04
N CYS A 457 12.56 12.70 -6.88
CA CYS A 457 11.17 13.02 -6.57
C CYS A 457 10.60 14.09 -7.52
N LEU A 458 11.37 15.13 -7.88
CA LEU A 458 10.96 16.15 -8.84
C LEU A 458 10.48 15.54 -10.17
N LEU A 459 11.21 14.55 -10.69
CA LEU A 459 10.88 13.92 -11.97
C LEU A 459 9.83 12.82 -11.85
N LEU A 460 9.71 12.17 -10.70
CA LEU A 460 8.83 11.02 -10.50
C LEU A 460 7.45 11.39 -9.91
N GLN A 461 7.28 12.55 -9.26
CA GLN A 461 5.97 13.00 -8.79
C GLN A 461 5.11 13.50 -9.94
N GLY A 462 3.82 13.16 -9.89
CA GLY A 462 2.84 13.52 -10.93
C GLY A 462 3.08 12.80 -12.26
N GLY A 463 2.28 13.16 -13.26
CA GLY A 463 2.31 12.58 -14.58
C GLY A 463 1.83 11.13 -14.66
N ARG A 464 1.75 10.63 -15.88
CA ARG A 464 1.28 9.28 -16.20
C ARG A 464 2.41 8.26 -16.05
N ARG A 465 2.16 7.13 -15.35
CA ARG A 465 2.97 5.93 -15.46
C ARG A 465 2.60 5.17 -16.73
N VAL A 466 3.57 4.63 -17.45
CA VAL A 466 3.34 3.78 -18.62
C VAL A 466 3.44 2.32 -18.23
N ALA A 467 2.30 1.65 -18.05
CA ALA A 467 2.20 0.22 -17.78
C ALA A 467 1.07 -0.37 -18.65
N GLU A 468 1.43 -1.27 -19.57
CA GLU A 468 0.47 -1.91 -20.50
C GLU A 468 0.00 -3.30 -20.03
N ILE A 469 0.42 -3.70 -18.81
CA ILE A 469 0.08 -4.97 -18.17
C ILE A 469 -0.68 -4.67 -16.89
N GLY A 470 -1.90 -5.22 -16.77
CA GLY A 470 -2.64 -5.30 -15.53
C GLY A 470 -2.47 -6.68 -14.92
N VAL A 471 -2.19 -6.75 -13.62
CA VAL A 471 -2.12 -8.01 -12.86
C VAL A 471 -3.26 -8.02 -11.86
N MET A 472 -4.22 -8.95 -12.05
CA MET A 472 -5.34 -9.08 -11.13
C MET A 472 -4.82 -9.44 -9.74
N TYR A 473 -5.11 -8.59 -8.75
CA TYR A 473 -4.77 -8.83 -7.36
C TYR A 473 -5.74 -9.86 -6.78
N PRO A 474 -5.29 -11.03 -6.30
CA PRO A 474 -6.18 -12.11 -5.93
C PRO A 474 -6.80 -11.93 -4.54
N PHE A 475 -7.39 -10.77 -4.25
CA PHE A 475 -7.95 -10.47 -2.93
C PHE A 475 -8.99 -11.50 -2.49
N GLU A 476 -9.90 -11.88 -3.41
CA GLU A 476 -11.00 -12.81 -3.12
C GLU A 476 -10.48 -14.24 -2.83
N GLU A 477 -9.37 -14.64 -3.46
CA GLU A 477 -8.66 -15.88 -3.13
C GLU A 477 -8.06 -15.83 -1.74
N LEU A 478 -7.36 -14.72 -1.42
CA LEU A 478 -6.74 -14.53 -0.11
C LEU A 478 -7.77 -14.49 1.03
N ALA A 479 -8.89 -13.82 0.81
CA ALA A 479 -9.99 -13.72 1.76
C ALA A 479 -10.76 -15.05 1.90
N GLY A 480 -11.08 -15.70 0.77
CA GLY A 480 -11.84 -16.95 0.76
C GLY A 480 -11.16 -18.11 1.47
N HIS A 481 -9.82 -18.14 1.47
CA HIS A 481 -9.04 -19.20 2.09
C HIS A 481 -8.48 -18.84 3.48
N PHE A 482 -8.56 -17.58 3.91
CA PHE A 482 -8.09 -17.21 5.24
C PHE A 482 -9.04 -17.73 6.33
N VAL A 483 -8.50 -18.42 7.33
CA VAL A 483 -9.21 -18.88 8.53
C VAL A 483 -8.48 -18.47 9.79
N PHE A 484 -9.23 -18.18 10.84
CA PHE A 484 -8.66 -17.87 12.14
C PHE A 484 -8.00 -19.12 12.74
N ASP A 485 -6.84 -18.90 13.39
CA ASP A 485 -6.09 -19.90 14.15
C ASP A 485 -5.57 -21.10 13.33
N ASN A 486 -5.58 -21.01 11.99
CA ASN A 486 -5.06 -22.07 11.12
C ASN A 486 -3.72 -21.66 10.47
N PRO A 487 -2.62 -22.40 10.69
CA PRO A 487 -1.32 -22.15 10.07
C PRO A 487 -1.18 -22.74 8.66
N ASP A 488 -2.15 -23.50 8.15
CA ASP A 488 -2.09 -24.10 6.82
C ASP A 488 -2.01 -23.04 5.72
N GLY A 489 -1.24 -23.33 4.67
CA GLY A 489 -1.04 -22.40 3.57
C GLY A 489 -0.09 -21.22 3.86
N ILE A 490 0.67 -21.27 4.97
CA ILE A 490 1.63 -20.21 5.31
C ILE A 490 2.75 -20.13 4.27
N ARG A 491 2.94 -18.92 3.74
CA ARG A 491 4.00 -18.57 2.80
C ARG A 491 4.81 -17.40 3.33
N GLN A 492 6.13 -17.54 3.40
CA GLN A 492 7.01 -16.52 3.98
C GLN A 492 6.60 -16.03 5.39
N GLY A 493 5.93 -16.89 6.16
CA GLY A 493 5.41 -16.56 7.50
C GLY A 493 4.01 -15.93 7.51
N PHE A 494 3.34 -15.84 6.35
CA PHE A 494 1.99 -15.31 6.20
C PHE A 494 1.05 -16.33 5.59
N TYR A 495 -0.22 -16.30 6.00
CA TYR A 495 -1.21 -17.19 5.44
C TYR A 495 -1.56 -16.78 4.00
N VAL A 496 -1.19 -17.60 3.04
CA VAL A 496 -1.46 -17.39 1.60
C VAL A 496 -1.75 -18.74 0.98
N SER A 497 -2.80 -18.83 0.16
CA SER A 497 -3.11 -20.00 -0.63
C SER A 497 -1.90 -20.41 -1.50
N PRO A 498 -1.50 -21.70 -1.53
CA PRO A 498 -0.34 -22.16 -2.30
C PRO A 498 -0.41 -21.84 -3.79
N GLU A 499 -1.61 -21.75 -4.35
CA GLU A 499 -1.88 -21.49 -5.76
C GLU A 499 -1.78 -20.01 -6.13
N ALA A 500 -1.90 -19.11 -5.16
CA ALA A 500 -1.83 -17.66 -5.39
C ALA A 500 -0.40 -17.22 -5.72
N ASP A 501 -0.08 -17.15 -7.01
CA ASP A 501 1.26 -16.87 -7.54
C ASP A 501 1.51 -15.41 -7.94
N TYR A 502 0.66 -14.49 -7.48
CA TYR A 502 0.75 -13.08 -7.87
C TYR A 502 2.09 -12.43 -7.50
N GLN A 503 2.76 -12.90 -6.46
CA GLN A 503 4.07 -12.40 -6.05
C GLN A 503 5.17 -12.89 -6.99
N GLU A 504 5.11 -14.14 -7.44
CA GLU A 504 6.01 -14.70 -8.42
C GLU A 504 5.85 -14.01 -9.77
N ILE A 505 4.61 -13.74 -10.19
CA ILE A 505 4.30 -12.96 -11.39
C ILE A 505 4.87 -11.54 -11.26
N SER A 506 4.64 -10.87 -10.12
CA SER A 506 5.23 -9.56 -9.86
C SER A 506 6.76 -9.58 -9.95
N GLY A 507 7.40 -10.54 -9.29
CA GLY A 507 8.85 -10.73 -9.34
C GLY A 507 9.38 -11.04 -10.74
N LEU A 508 8.69 -11.90 -11.49
CA LEU A 508 9.02 -12.25 -12.87
C LEU A 508 8.94 -11.02 -13.79
N LEU A 509 7.82 -10.32 -13.77
CA LEU A 509 7.60 -9.15 -14.63
C LEU A 509 8.62 -8.06 -14.33
N THR A 510 8.86 -7.76 -13.07
CA THR A 510 9.71 -6.64 -12.70
C THR A 510 11.20 -6.97 -12.78
N ASN A 511 11.64 -8.10 -12.17
CA ASN A 511 13.07 -8.35 -11.96
C ASN A 511 13.71 -9.17 -13.06
N VAL A 512 12.94 -9.92 -13.86
CA VAL A 512 13.44 -10.81 -14.90
C VAL A 512 13.11 -10.29 -16.29
N LEU A 513 11.82 -10.07 -16.56
CA LEU A 513 11.35 -9.63 -17.87
C LEU A 513 11.47 -8.12 -18.08
N ARG A 514 11.54 -7.35 -17.00
CA ARG A 514 11.55 -5.88 -17.00
C ARG A 514 10.40 -5.32 -17.84
N ARG A 515 9.21 -5.76 -17.47
CA ARG A 515 7.93 -5.25 -17.97
C ARG A 515 7.21 -4.56 -16.81
N ASP A 516 7.00 -3.26 -16.91
CA ASP A 516 6.23 -2.58 -15.87
C ASP A 516 4.76 -2.98 -15.93
N PHE A 517 4.12 -3.01 -14.77
CA PHE A 517 2.72 -3.40 -14.60
C PHE A 517 2.12 -2.68 -13.40
N THR A 518 0.78 -2.69 -13.29
CA THR A 518 0.08 -2.32 -12.08
C THR A 518 -0.83 -3.47 -11.63
N PHE A 519 -1.01 -3.59 -10.31
CA PHE A 519 -2.06 -4.46 -9.78
C PHE A 519 -3.42 -3.82 -10.03
N VAL A 520 -4.39 -4.65 -10.38
CA VAL A 520 -5.80 -4.28 -10.57
C VAL A 520 -6.62 -5.03 -9.54
N HIS A 521 -7.27 -4.30 -8.63
CA HIS A 521 -8.14 -4.91 -7.62
C HIS A 521 -9.45 -5.37 -8.25
N PRO A 522 -9.93 -6.59 -8.02
CA PRO A 522 -11.09 -7.16 -8.72
C PRO A 522 -12.38 -6.35 -8.51
N GLU A 523 -12.66 -5.90 -7.29
CA GLU A 523 -13.82 -5.04 -7.00
C GLU A 523 -13.74 -3.70 -7.74
N PHE A 524 -12.58 -3.03 -7.70
CA PHE A 524 -12.42 -1.74 -8.38
C PHE A 524 -12.32 -1.87 -9.90
N PHE A 525 -11.93 -3.03 -10.41
CA PHE A 525 -12.01 -3.33 -11.84
C PHE A 525 -13.44 -3.18 -12.38
N LEU A 526 -14.45 -3.38 -11.54
CA LEU A 526 -15.87 -3.21 -11.89
C LEU A 526 -16.30 -1.73 -11.96
N ASP A 527 -15.52 -0.81 -11.40
CA ASP A 527 -15.79 0.62 -11.43
C ASP A 527 -15.88 1.16 -12.88
N GLU A 528 -16.67 2.22 -13.08
CA GLU A 528 -16.82 2.93 -14.35
C GLU A 528 -15.51 3.58 -14.85
N LYS A 529 -14.55 3.80 -13.96
CA LYS A 529 -13.20 4.24 -14.34
C LYS A 529 -12.49 3.26 -15.28
N TYR A 530 -12.76 1.96 -15.13
CA TYR A 530 -12.22 0.94 -16.02
C TYR A 530 -13.17 0.68 -17.18
N GLN A 531 -12.78 1.10 -18.36
CA GLN A 531 -13.53 0.88 -19.60
C GLN A 531 -12.79 -0.06 -20.54
N ILE A 532 -13.55 -0.84 -21.30
CA ILE A 532 -13.00 -1.77 -22.32
C ILE A 532 -13.21 -1.14 -23.69
N ASP A 533 -12.13 -1.03 -24.46
CA ASP A 533 -12.15 -0.47 -25.80
C ASP A 533 -11.14 -1.19 -26.70
N HIS A 534 -11.62 -1.87 -27.76
CA HIS A 534 -10.82 -2.50 -28.81
C HIS A 534 -9.60 -3.27 -28.30
N GLY A 535 -9.82 -4.26 -27.40
CA GLY A 535 -8.75 -5.08 -26.84
C GLY A 535 -7.85 -4.39 -25.84
N THR A 536 -8.30 -3.28 -25.25
CA THR A 536 -7.60 -2.52 -24.23
C THR A 536 -8.52 -2.27 -23.04
N VAL A 537 -8.02 -2.43 -21.82
CA VAL A 537 -8.66 -1.94 -20.59
C VAL A 537 -8.08 -0.58 -20.28
N LYS A 538 -8.92 0.44 -20.26
CA LYS A 538 -8.53 1.82 -19.94
C LYS A 538 -8.93 2.18 -18.52
N LEU A 539 -7.98 2.66 -17.71
CA LEU A 539 -8.26 3.34 -16.45
C LEU A 539 -8.32 4.85 -16.72
N ASN A 540 -9.52 5.41 -16.65
CA ASN A 540 -9.78 6.82 -17.00
C ASN A 540 -9.54 7.75 -15.82
N ASN A 541 -8.29 8.00 -15.49
CA ASN A 541 -7.89 9.05 -14.57
C ASN A 541 -7.62 10.35 -15.31
N SER A 542 -7.57 11.46 -14.57
CA SER A 542 -7.32 12.80 -15.16
C SER A 542 -5.85 12.95 -15.58
N GLU A 543 -4.93 12.45 -14.79
CA GLU A 543 -3.48 12.57 -15.01
C GLU A 543 -2.83 11.22 -15.27
N ASN A 544 -2.95 10.27 -14.34
CA ASN A 544 -2.29 8.96 -14.41
C ASN A 544 -3.23 7.90 -15.00
N TYR A 545 -3.73 8.11 -16.22
CA TYR A 545 -4.52 7.12 -16.94
C TYR A 545 -3.68 5.93 -17.40
N GLN A 546 -4.28 4.73 -17.49
CA GLN A 546 -3.61 3.50 -17.91
C GLN A 546 -4.33 2.85 -19.10
N GLU A 547 -3.58 2.06 -19.87
CA GLU A 547 -4.09 1.32 -21.04
C GLU A 547 -3.50 -0.09 -21.04
N TYR A 548 -4.22 -1.04 -20.43
CA TYR A 548 -3.77 -2.42 -20.34
C TYR A 548 -4.16 -3.22 -21.58
N LYS A 549 -3.17 -3.79 -22.25
CA LYS A 549 -3.33 -4.66 -23.42
C LYS A 549 -3.28 -6.13 -23.04
N VAL A 550 -2.66 -6.44 -21.91
CA VAL A 550 -2.57 -7.78 -21.33
C VAL A 550 -3.05 -7.74 -19.89
N MET A 551 -3.98 -8.63 -19.55
CA MET A 551 -4.40 -8.87 -18.17
C MET A 551 -3.87 -10.23 -17.70
N PHE A 552 -3.15 -10.24 -16.59
CA PHE A 552 -2.82 -11.48 -15.89
C PHE A 552 -3.94 -11.81 -14.91
N LEU A 553 -4.51 -13.01 -15.04
CA LEU A 553 -5.33 -13.65 -14.03
C LEU A 553 -4.43 -14.60 -13.26
N THR A 554 -3.89 -14.13 -12.13
CA THR A 554 -3.01 -14.92 -11.27
C THR A 554 -3.75 -16.11 -10.67
N GLY A 555 -3.03 -17.15 -10.27
CA GLY A 555 -3.62 -18.37 -9.75
C GLY A 555 -4.60 -18.11 -8.60
N CYS A 556 -5.81 -18.58 -8.73
CA CYS A 556 -6.86 -18.47 -7.72
C CYS A 556 -7.94 -19.55 -7.94
N HIS A 557 -8.56 -19.99 -6.83
CA HIS A 557 -9.77 -20.80 -6.85
C HIS A 557 -11.02 -19.93 -6.89
N THR A 558 -10.96 -18.80 -6.20
CA THR A 558 -12.09 -17.92 -5.90
C THR A 558 -11.93 -16.56 -6.56
N ILE A 559 -12.96 -16.13 -7.29
CA ILE A 559 -13.07 -14.81 -7.91
C ILE A 559 -14.54 -14.42 -8.06
N SER A 560 -14.85 -13.12 -8.11
CA SER A 560 -16.18 -12.63 -8.46
C SER A 560 -16.56 -13.02 -9.91
N TYR A 561 -17.75 -13.57 -10.10
CA TYR A 561 -18.25 -13.84 -11.45
C TYR A 561 -18.34 -12.54 -12.27
N LYS A 562 -18.64 -11.40 -11.64
CA LYS A 562 -18.73 -10.08 -12.30
C LYS A 562 -17.37 -9.65 -12.86
N THR A 563 -16.30 -9.90 -12.11
CA THR A 563 -14.92 -9.66 -12.57
C THR A 563 -14.61 -10.52 -13.80
N LEU A 564 -15.01 -11.80 -13.78
CA LEU A 564 -14.86 -12.69 -14.95
C LEU A 564 -15.72 -12.25 -16.14
N GLU A 565 -16.95 -11.76 -15.94
CA GLU A 565 -17.76 -11.18 -17.02
C GLU A 565 -17.05 -9.99 -17.69
N LYS A 566 -16.45 -9.12 -16.88
CA LYS A 566 -15.69 -7.98 -17.43
C LYS A 566 -14.41 -8.42 -18.13
N LEU A 567 -13.70 -9.43 -17.61
CA LEU A 567 -12.57 -10.06 -18.30
C LEU A 567 -12.99 -10.75 -19.59
N LYS A 568 -14.16 -11.42 -19.62
CA LYS A 568 -14.73 -11.98 -20.85
C LYS A 568 -15.00 -10.90 -21.89
N ALA A 569 -15.62 -9.78 -21.49
CA ALA A 569 -15.85 -8.67 -22.39
C ALA A 569 -14.52 -8.11 -22.96
N PHE A 570 -13.47 -8.04 -22.14
CA PHE A 570 -12.13 -7.67 -22.61
C PHE A 570 -11.59 -8.69 -23.64
N TYR A 571 -11.68 -10.00 -23.36
CA TYR A 571 -11.30 -11.04 -24.31
C TYR A 571 -12.11 -10.95 -25.61
N GLU A 572 -13.42 -10.77 -25.54
CA GLU A 572 -14.31 -10.64 -26.69
C GLU A 572 -14.01 -9.41 -27.54
N SER A 573 -13.51 -8.33 -26.94
CA SER A 573 -13.11 -7.09 -27.64
C SER A 573 -11.74 -7.16 -28.33
N GLY A 574 -11.00 -8.28 -28.21
CA GLY A 574 -9.67 -8.45 -28.79
C GLY A 574 -8.52 -8.45 -27.78
N GLY A 575 -8.83 -8.42 -26.48
CA GLY A 575 -7.84 -8.37 -25.39
C GLY A 575 -7.10 -9.69 -25.15
N THR A 576 -5.98 -9.62 -24.46
CA THR A 576 -5.16 -10.80 -24.11
C THR A 576 -5.23 -11.08 -22.61
N ILE A 577 -5.57 -12.33 -22.24
CA ILE A 577 -5.57 -12.82 -20.86
C ILE A 577 -4.54 -13.95 -20.72
N ILE A 578 -3.65 -13.82 -19.74
CA ILE A 578 -2.71 -14.87 -19.36
C ILE A 578 -3.07 -15.32 -17.94
N SER A 579 -3.46 -16.58 -17.77
CA SER A 579 -3.73 -17.15 -16.46
C SER A 579 -2.68 -18.20 -16.10
N THR A 580 -2.38 -18.31 -14.80
CA THR A 580 -1.30 -19.14 -14.27
C THR A 580 -1.79 -20.05 -13.15
N THR A 581 -1.08 -21.13 -12.91
CA THR A 581 -1.20 -22.11 -11.81
C THR A 581 -2.58 -22.73 -11.61
N GLN A 582 -3.62 -21.94 -11.32
CA GLN A 582 -4.97 -22.41 -11.02
C GLN A 582 -6.01 -21.50 -11.68
N LEU A 583 -6.97 -22.10 -12.38
CA LEU A 583 -8.15 -21.39 -12.88
C LEU A 583 -9.27 -21.38 -11.83
N PRO A 584 -10.00 -20.24 -11.69
CA PRO A 584 -11.08 -20.16 -10.72
C PRO A 584 -12.25 -21.07 -11.05
N HIS A 585 -12.88 -21.60 -9.98
CA HIS A 585 -14.07 -22.45 -10.05
C HIS A 585 -15.05 -22.20 -8.90
N LYS A 586 -14.71 -21.23 -8.04
CA LYS A 586 -15.53 -20.73 -6.95
C LYS A 586 -15.84 -19.26 -7.14
N SER A 587 -17.04 -18.85 -6.72
CA SER A 587 -17.41 -17.44 -6.69
C SER A 587 -17.20 -16.83 -5.31
N SER A 588 -16.81 -15.56 -5.28
CA SER A 588 -16.89 -14.75 -4.05
C SER A 588 -18.34 -14.34 -3.71
N GLU A 589 -19.30 -14.61 -4.58
CA GLU A 589 -20.73 -14.44 -4.31
C GLU A 589 -21.43 -15.79 -4.11
N MET A 590 -22.32 -15.87 -3.13
CA MET A 590 -23.03 -17.11 -2.79
C MET A 590 -23.84 -17.66 -3.95
N GLY A 591 -23.68 -18.97 -4.24
CA GLY A 591 -24.46 -19.70 -5.21
C GLY A 591 -24.04 -19.52 -6.67
N GLU A 592 -22.99 -18.74 -6.95
CA GLU A 592 -22.57 -18.39 -8.31
C GLU A 592 -21.38 -19.23 -8.85
N ASP A 593 -20.96 -20.27 -8.15
CA ASP A 593 -19.84 -21.14 -8.58
C ASP A 593 -20.00 -21.65 -10.01
N LYS A 594 -21.23 -22.10 -10.37
CA LYS A 594 -21.50 -22.58 -11.73
C LYS A 594 -21.24 -21.50 -12.79
N ARG A 595 -21.58 -20.25 -12.49
CA ARG A 595 -21.36 -19.13 -13.42
C ARG A 595 -19.88 -18.83 -13.63
N VAL A 596 -19.06 -18.93 -12.56
CA VAL A 596 -17.60 -18.85 -12.64
C VAL A 596 -17.06 -19.94 -13.55
N ILE A 597 -17.50 -21.21 -13.37
CA ILE A 597 -17.07 -22.34 -14.18
C ILE A 597 -17.43 -22.12 -15.66
N ASP A 598 -18.66 -21.71 -15.96
CA ASP A 598 -19.15 -21.46 -17.32
C ASP A 598 -18.33 -20.31 -17.97
N LEU A 599 -18.08 -19.20 -17.28
CA LEU A 599 -17.30 -18.05 -17.77
C LEU A 599 -15.83 -18.45 -18.06
N VAL A 600 -15.22 -19.24 -17.19
CA VAL A 600 -13.87 -19.77 -17.44
C VAL A 600 -13.84 -20.64 -18.69
N ALA A 601 -14.84 -21.49 -18.88
CA ALA A 601 -14.96 -22.33 -20.09
C ALA A 601 -15.13 -21.48 -21.36
N GLU A 602 -15.89 -20.40 -21.30
CA GLU A 602 -16.09 -19.46 -22.41
C GLU A 602 -14.82 -18.67 -22.76
N ILE A 603 -14.03 -18.25 -21.76
CA ILE A 603 -12.79 -17.51 -21.97
C ILE A 603 -11.65 -18.42 -22.45
N PHE A 604 -11.42 -19.52 -21.76
CA PHE A 604 -10.23 -20.37 -21.98
C PHE A 604 -10.50 -21.62 -22.86
N GLY A 605 -11.75 -21.93 -23.18
CA GLY A 605 -12.12 -23.09 -23.96
C GLY A 605 -11.95 -24.41 -23.20
N LEU A 606 -11.96 -24.38 -21.85
CA LEU A 606 -11.72 -25.55 -21.01
C LEU A 606 -12.49 -25.48 -19.69
N HIS A 607 -12.82 -26.62 -19.13
CA HIS A 607 -13.53 -26.71 -17.86
C HIS A 607 -12.52 -26.68 -16.69
N PRO A 608 -12.58 -25.73 -15.74
CA PRO A 608 -11.54 -25.53 -14.71
C PRO A 608 -11.30 -26.77 -13.82
N LEU A 609 -12.32 -27.57 -13.54
CA LEU A 609 -12.22 -28.81 -12.74
C LEU A 609 -11.80 -30.06 -13.53
N LYS A 610 -11.58 -29.93 -14.85
CA LYS A 610 -11.22 -31.03 -15.74
C LYS A 610 -9.95 -30.77 -16.55
N THR A 611 -9.18 -29.75 -16.13
CA THR A 611 -7.94 -29.38 -16.79
C THR A 611 -6.82 -30.37 -16.53
N ASP A 612 -6.04 -30.66 -17.59
CA ASP A 612 -4.75 -31.32 -17.43
C ASP A 612 -3.75 -30.33 -16.83
N SER A 613 -3.42 -30.53 -15.55
CA SER A 613 -2.50 -29.65 -14.78
C SER A 613 -1.06 -29.62 -15.34
N THR A 614 -0.79 -30.34 -16.42
CA THR A 614 0.54 -30.42 -17.04
C THR A 614 0.65 -29.70 -18.37
N LYS A 615 -0.49 -29.36 -19.01
CA LYS A 615 -0.52 -28.84 -20.39
C LYS A 615 -1.04 -27.41 -20.47
N MET A 616 -0.26 -26.56 -21.10
CA MET A 616 -0.68 -25.24 -21.50
C MET A 616 -1.81 -25.34 -22.56
N GLN A 617 -2.86 -24.55 -22.38
CA GLN A 617 -4.01 -24.50 -23.30
C GLN A 617 -4.33 -23.04 -23.61
N SER A 618 -4.80 -22.81 -24.85
CA SER A 618 -5.16 -21.46 -25.28
C SER A 618 -6.42 -21.45 -26.13
N SER A 619 -7.15 -20.35 -26.06
CA SER A 619 -8.33 -20.02 -26.82
C SER A 619 -8.13 -18.70 -27.58
N SER A 620 -8.81 -18.55 -28.70
CA SER A 620 -8.85 -17.28 -29.46
C SER A 620 -10.21 -17.09 -30.12
N ASN A 621 -10.59 -15.85 -30.35
CA ASN A 621 -11.83 -15.50 -31.02
C ASN A 621 -11.59 -14.69 -32.31
N ASN A 622 -12.67 -14.45 -33.06
CA ASN A 622 -12.62 -13.76 -34.36
C ASN A 622 -12.24 -12.29 -34.29
N ASN A 623 -12.33 -11.68 -33.11
CA ASN A 623 -11.99 -10.28 -32.88
C ASN A 623 -10.51 -10.07 -32.49
N GLY A 624 -9.70 -11.15 -32.48
CA GLY A 624 -8.30 -11.13 -32.10
C GLY A 624 -8.05 -11.38 -30.61
N GLY A 625 -9.09 -11.61 -29.82
CA GLY A 625 -8.97 -11.94 -28.40
C GLY A 625 -8.22 -13.26 -28.20
N TYR A 626 -7.39 -13.31 -27.17
CA TYR A 626 -6.56 -14.45 -26.84
C TYR A 626 -6.54 -14.70 -25.32
N ALA A 627 -6.79 -15.94 -24.94
CA ALA A 627 -6.65 -16.37 -23.55
C ALA A 627 -5.78 -17.62 -23.48
N VAL A 628 -4.87 -17.68 -22.53
CA VAL A 628 -3.98 -18.82 -22.30
C VAL A 628 -3.90 -19.17 -20.82
N PHE A 629 -4.01 -20.46 -20.52
CA PHE A 629 -3.78 -21.02 -19.20
C PHE A 629 -2.44 -21.75 -19.16
N ILE A 630 -1.58 -21.42 -18.21
CA ILE A 630 -0.27 -21.98 -17.95
C ILE A 630 -0.31 -22.66 -16.57
N PRO A 631 -0.56 -23.98 -16.48
CA PRO A 631 -0.95 -24.65 -15.24
C PRO A 631 0.13 -24.76 -14.16
N GLN A 632 1.36 -24.41 -14.49
CA GLN A 632 2.48 -24.35 -13.55
C GLN A 632 3.23 -23.03 -13.77
N PHE A 633 3.74 -22.44 -12.69
CA PHE A 633 4.57 -21.25 -12.84
C PHE A 633 5.80 -21.57 -13.71
N ASN A 634 5.76 -21.14 -14.96
CA ASN A 634 6.83 -21.36 -15.93
C ASN A 634 7.21 -20.06 -16.62
N LYS A 635 8.31 -19.46 -16.16
CA LYS A 635 8.81 -18.18 -16.66
C LYS A 635 9.00 -18.12 -18.18
N ASN A 636 9.48 -19.21 -18.79
CA ASN A 636 9.75 -19.25 -20.24
C ASN A 636 8.45 -19.25 -21.06
N ASN A 637 7.44 -20.00 -20.62
CA ASN A 637 6.15 -19.99 -21.25
C ASN A 637 5.43 -18.65 -21.08
N ILE A 638 5.47 -18.08 -19.87
CA ILE A 638 4.89 -16.75 -19.59
C ILE A 638 5.55 -15.71 -20.47
N GLN A 639 6.88 -15.66 -20.51
CA GLN A 639 7.63 -14.74 -21.37
C GLN A 639 7.26 -14.89 -22.84
N LYS A 640 7.27 -16.14 -23.36
CA LYS A 640 6.96 -16.43 -24.75
C LYS A 640 5.56 -15.95 -25.15
N GLU A 641 4.55 -16.20 -24.28
CA GLU A 641 3.18 -15.77 -24.58
C GLU A 641 3.02 -14.25 -24.47
N LEU A 642 3.68 -13.61 -23.50
CA LEU A 642 3.68 -12.15 -23.36
C LEU A 642 4.35 -11.48 -24.60
N ASP A 643 5.54 -11.93 -24.98
CA ASP A 643 6.32 -11.32 -26.10
C ASP A 643 5.63 -11.48 -27.46
N LYS A 644 4.80 -12.50 -27.65
CA LYS A 644 3.97 -12.63 -28.85
C LYS A 644 2.86 -11.58 -28.95
N ARG A 645 2.39 -11.05 -27.81
CA ARG A 645 1.18 -10.23 -27.70
C ARG A 645 1.46 -8.78 -27.39
N LEU A 646 2.57 -8.48 -26.74
CA LEU A 646 2.92 -7.14 -26.30
C LEU A 646 4.37 -6.78 -26.69
N VAL A 647 4.52 -5.79 -27.56
CA VAL A 647 5.83 -5.17 -27.82
C VAL A 647 6.27 -4.43 -26.56
N ALA A 648 7.50 -4.68 -26.14
CA ALA A 648 8.07 -4.03 -24.97
C ALA A 648 8.09 -2.50 -25.13
N ASP A 649 7.76 -1.79 -24.07
CA ASP A 649 7.98 -0.34 -23.95
C ASP A 649 9.48 -0.02 -23.89
N VAL A 650 10.18 -0.81 -23.07
CA VAL A 650 11.65 -0.80 -22.94
C VAL A 650 12.18 -2.23 -23.12
N ASP A 651 13.18 -2.40 -23.94
CA ASP A 651 13.86 -3.68 -24.14
C ASP A 651 15.38 -3.54 -23.95
N PHE A 652 16.06 -4.65 -23.63
CA PHE A 652 17.47 -4.68 -23.28
C PHE A 652 18.23 -5.76 -24.08
N SER A 653 19.39 -5.41 -24.62
CA SER A 653 20.21 -6.34 -25.40
C SER A 653 21.69 -6.25 -25.00
N PRO A 654 22.24 -7.26 -24.27
CA PRO A 654 21.52 -8.36 -23.64
C PRO A 654 20.66 -7.89 -22.45
N ASN A 655 19.58 -8.63 -22.14
CA ASN A 655 18.83 -8.39 -20.92
C ASN A 655 19.71 -8.77 -19.70
N PRO A 656 20.04 -7.83 -18.80
CA PRO A 656 20.99 -8.09 -17.73
C PRO A 656 20.51 -9.20 -16.78
N VAL A 657 21.37 -10.17 -16.52
CA VAL A 657 21.14 -11.23 -15.53
C VAL A 657 22.03 -10.93 -14.32
N LEU A 658 21.39 -10.69 -13.18
CA LEU A 658 22.11 -10.45 -11.93
C LEU A 658 22.32 -11.77 -11.20
N SER A 659 23.54 -12.00 -10.72
CA SER A 659 23.87 -13.11 -9.82
C SER A 659 23.69 -12.65 -8.37
N GLY A 660 23.01 -13.49 -7.57
CA GLY A 660 22.75 -13.21 -6.16
C GLY A 660 21.38 -12.57 -5.90
N ASP A 661 20.99 -12.58 -4.64
CA ASP A 661 19.66 -12.16 -4.19
C ASP A 661 19.59 -10.68 -3.80
N PHE A 662 20.75 -10.00 -3.73
CA PHE A 662 20.84 -8.64 -3.24
C PHE A 662 20.89 -7.64 -4.39
N GLY A 663 19.89 -6.77 -4.40
CA GLY A 663 19.77 -5.71 -5.39
C GLY A 663 19.16 -6.16 -6.72
N LYS A 664 18.64 -5.20 -7.44
CA LYS A 664 17.92 -5.40 -8.73
C LYS A 664 18.34 -4.34 -9.75
N PHE A 665 18.13 -4.66 -11.02
CA PHE A 665 18.13 -3.70 -12.11
C PHE A 665 16.72 -3.54 -12.63
N ASN A 666 16.18 -2.33 -12.60
CA ASN A 666 14.80 -2.04 -12.96
C ASN A 666 14.69 -0.68 -13.65
N TYR A 667 13.48 -0.39 -14.16
CA TYR A 667 13.12 0.92 -14.66
C TYR A 667 11.67 1.26 -14.29
N ILE A 668 11.36 2.55 -14.39
CA ILE A 668 9.99 3.07 -14.48
C ILE A 668 9.95 4.09 -15.62
N HIS A 669 8.86 4.08 -16.40
CA HIS A 669 8.59 5.04 -17.46
C HIS A 669 7.40 5.92 -17.06
N LYS A 670 7.61 7.23 -17.12
CA LYS A 670 6.57 8.23 -16.91
C LYS A 670 6.46 9.17 -18.10
N ILE A 671 5.26 9.72 -18.31
CA ILE A 671 5.01 10.84 -19.20
C ILE A 671 4.54 12.00 -18.32
N LYS A 672 5.31 13.08 -18.29
CA LYS A 672 5.02 14.28 -17.50
C LYS A 672 5.15 15.51 -18.39
N ASP A 673 4.11 16.33 -18.42
CA ASP A 673 4.04 17.53 -19.29
C ASP A 673 4.33 17.20 -20.76
N GLY A 674 3.87 16.04 -21.22
CA GLY A 674 4.09 15.53 -22.58
C GLY A 674 5.49 14.95 -22.86
N ARG A 675 6.41 14.97 -21.90
CA ARG A 675 7.78 14.44 -22.04
C ARG A 675 7.86 13.02 -21.51
N HIS A 676 8.52 12.15 -22.25
CA HIS A 676 8.89 10.81 -21.78
C HIS A 676 10.09 10.90 -20.83
N ILE A 677 9.93 10.27 -19.65
CA ILE A 677 10.93 10.23 -18.57
C ILE A 677 11.13 8.76 -18.17
N TYR A 678 12.32 8.23 -18.46
CA TYR A 678 12.70 6.88 -18.07
C TYR A 678 13.71 6.95 -16.93
N PHE A 679 13.43 6.29 -15.83
CA PHE A 679 14.37 6.13 -14.72
C PHE A 679 14.89 4.71 -14.70
N PHE A 680 16.20 4.54 -14.92
CA PHE A 680 16.90 3.27 -14.82
C PHE A 680 17.66 3.19 -13.51
N SER A 681 17.51 2.09 -12.79
CA SER A 681 18.08 1.91 -11.45
C SER A 681 18.81 0.58 -11.30
N ASN A 682 20.00 0.64 -10.71
CA ASN A 682 20.80 -0.52 -10.36
C ASN A 682 21.09 -0.49 -8.86
N SER A 683 20.38 -1.32 -8.07
CA SER A 683 20.63 -1.46 -6.65
C SER A 683 21.60 -2.60 -6.30
N SER A 684 22.11 -3.33 -7.33
CA SER A 684 23.02 -4.46 -7.14
C SER A 684 24.49 -4.04 -6.96
N ASP A 685 25.35 -5.02 -6.66
CA ASP A 685 26.80 -4.86 -6.58
C ASP A 685 27.51 -5.08 -7.94
N GLN A 686 26.74 -5.29 -9.01
CA GLN A 686 27.26 -5.53 -10.34
C GLN A 686 27.10 -4.31 -11.23
N THR A 687 28.03 -4.10 -12.16
CA THR A 687 27.86 -3.09 -13.20
C THR A 687 26.91 -3.60 -14.27
N ILE A 688 25.91 -2.80 -14.63
CA ILE A 688 25.04 -3.03 -15.78
C ILE A 688 25.70 -2.40 -17.01
N ASP A 689 25.84 -3.16 -18.07
CA ASP A 689 26.31 -2.70 -19.37
C ASP A 689 25.44 -3.38 -20.44
N THR A 690 24.55 -2.60 -21.07
CA THR A 690 23.56 -3.13 -22.03
C THR A 690 23.18 -2.06 -23.06
N GLU A 691 22.62 -2.47 -24.18
CA GLU A 691 21.88 -1.59 -25.08
C GLU A 691 20.43 -1.52 -24.66
N VAL A 692 19.85 -0.33 -24.63
CA VAL A 692 18.44 -0.06 -24.33
C VAL A 692 17.73 0.31 -25.62
N LEU A 693 16.58 -0.27 -25.85
CA LEU A 693 15.67 0.04 -26.95
C LEU A 693 14.39 0.61 -26.36
N LEU A 694 14.11 1.88 -26.58
CA LEU A 694 12.87 2.54 -26.22
C LEU A 694 11.93 2.56 -27.41
N ARG A 695 10.68 2.16 -27.21
CA ARG A 695 9.66 2.19 -28.26
C ARG A 695 9.36 3.62 -28.69
N GLY A 696 9.54 3.90 -29.96
CA GLY A 696 9.33 5.21 -30.57
C GLY A 696 10.62 5.86 -31.08
N LYS A 697 10.44 6.99 -31.79
CA LYS A 697 11.53 7.85 -32.22
C LYS A 697 11.61 9.06 -31.30
N MET A 698 12.65 9.18 -30.51
CA MET A 698 12.79 10.18 -29.45
C MET A 698 14.12 10.91 -29.57
N ASN A 699 14.17 12.16 -29.11
CA ASN A 699 15.40 12.92 -28.89
C ASN A 699 15.62 13.00 -27.38
N LEU A 700 16.71 12.38 -26.88
CA LEU A 700 16.87 12.06 -25.47
C LEU A 700 18.13 12.71 -24.89
N HIS A 701 18.00 13.15 -23.63
CA HIS A 701 19.10 13.63 -22.81
C HIS A 701 19.27 12.69 -21.60
N GLU A 702 20.49 12.56 -21.11
CA GLU A 702 20.83 11.84 -19.90
C GLU A 702 20.90 12.81 -18.71
N TRP A 703 20.13 12.57 -17.67
CA TRP A 703 20.09 13.39 -16.46
C TRP A 703 20.55 12.55 -15.27
N ASN A 704 21.65 12.93 -14.65
CA ASN A 704 22.24 12.18 -13.54
C ASN A 704 21.73 12.72 -12.19
N PRO A 705 20.86 11.99 -11.47
CA PRO A 705 20.30 12.49 -10.21
C PRO A 705 21.33 12.57 -9.08
N HIS A 706 22.43 11.79 -9.16
CA HIS A 706 23.48 11.82 -8.13
C HIS A 706 24.36 13.08 -8.19
N SER A 707 24.51 13.69 -9.38
CA SER A 707 25.36 14.87 -9.57
C SER A 707 24.62 16.12 -10.02
N GLY A 708 23.37 16.01 -10.49
CA GLY A 708 22.62 17.09 -11.12
C GLY A 708 23.10 17.45 -12.55
N LEU A 709 24.04 16.68 -13.12
CA LEU A 709 24.54 16.91 -14.46
C LEU A 709 23.52 16.46 -15.51
N ILE A 710 23.39 17.25 -16.56
CA ILE A 710 22.60 16.95 -17.76
C ILE A 710 23.56 16.80 -18.94
N ASN A 711 23.57 15.61 -19.55
CA ASN A 711 24.33 15.31 -20.76
C ASN A 711 23.37 15.34 -21.94
N GLU A 712 23.53 16.37 -22.77
CA GLU A 712 22.73 16.59 -23.99
C GLU A 712 23.23 15.82 -25.22
N LYS A 713 24.38 15.16 -25.11
CA LYS A 713 25.06 14.46 -26.22
C LYS A 713 24.98 12.94 -26.04
N LEU A 714 23.77 12.40 -25.83
CA LEU A 714 23.58 10.96 -25.84
C LEU A 714 23.67 10.45 -27.30
N THR A 715 24.46 9.41 -27.52
CA THR A 715 24.53 8.77 -28.85
C THR A 715 23.30 7.90 -29.06
N LEU A 716 22.48 8.27 -30.02
CA LEU A 716 21.22 7.62 -30.33
C LEU A 716 21.27 6.97 -31.72
N GLU A 717 20.70 5.78 -31.84
CA GLU A 717 20.49 5.08 -33.10
C GLU A 717 18.99 4.81 -33.26
N ILE A 718 18.40 5.06 -34.43
CA ILE A 718 17.04 4.71 -34.76
C ILE A 718 17.01 3.34 -35.42
N VAL A 719 16.43 2.37 -34.76
CA VAL A 719 16.32 0.98 -35.25
C VAL A 719 14.86 0.73 -35.64
N LYS A 720 14.65 0.06 -36.75
CA LYS A 720 13.33 -0.37 -37.20
C LYS A 720 13.32 -1.89 -37.33
N ASN A 721 12.32 -2.52 -36.73
CA ASN A 721 11.90 -3.88 -37.07
C ASN A 721 10.54 -3.81 -37.78
N ASP A 722 10.05 -4.92 -38.33
CA ASP A 722 8.95 -4.99 -39.32
C ASP A 722 7.73 -4.09 -39.08
N LYS A 723 7.46 -3.64 -37.86
CA LYS A 723 6.27 -2.83 -37.52
C LYS A 723 6.52 -1.71 -36.52
N GLN A 724 7.71 -1.64 -35.92
CA GLN A 724 8.00 -0.71 -34.83
C GLN A 724 9.30 0.04 -35.05
N VAL A 725 9.33 1.27 -34.54
CA VAL A 725 10.52 2.10 -34.48
C VAL A 725 11.00 2.17 -33.04
N PHE A 726 12.30 2.06 -32.84
CA PHE A 726 12.94 2.16 -31.52
C PHE A 726 14.05 3.18 -31.55
N THR A 727 14.25 3.88 -30.45
CA THR A 727 15.43 4.67 -30.17
C THR A 727 16.36 3.82 -29.30
N LYS A 728 17.56 3.54 -29.82
CA LYS A 728 18.56 2.70 -29.16
C LYS A 728 19.70 3.56 -28.62
N PHE A 729 20.19 3.23 -27.43
CA PHE A 729 21.40 3.81 -26.83
C PHE A 729 22.08 2.80 -25.89
N LYS A 730 23.35 3.07 -25.59
CA LYS A 730 24.12 2.27 -24.63
C LYS A 730 23.93 2.79 -23.22
N LEU A 731 23.53 1.89 -22.28
CA LEU A 731 23.39 2.18 -20.87
C LEU A 731 24.50 1.49 -20.08
N LYS A 732 25.24 2.27 -19.28
CA LYS A 732 26.18 1.74 -18.30
C LYS A 732 25.90 2.32 -16.94
N LEU A 733 25.52 1.46 -15.99
CA LEU A 733 25.27 1.82 -14.59
C LEU A 733 26.19 1.04 -13.66
N ASN A 734 27.01 1.75 -12.91
CA ASN A 734 27.82 1.17 -11.84
C ASN A 734 26.91 0.67 -10.68
N PRO A 735 27.45 -0.12 -9.75
CA PRO A 735 26.73 -0.52 -8.53
C PRO A 735 26.10 0.67 -7.81
N VAL A 736 24.86 0.49 -7.34
CA VAL A 736 24.09 1.47 -6.56
C VAL A 736 24.00 2.84 -7.26
N LYS A 737 23.74 2.83 -8.56
CA LYS A 737 23.54 4.05 -9.38
C LYS A 737 22.25 4.00 -10.17
N SER A 738 21.79 5.18 -10.51
CA SER A 738 20.61 5.39 -11.36
C SER A 738 20.83 6.56 -12.31
N VAL A 739 20.01 6.62 -13.35
CA VAL A 739 20.02 7.69 -14.35
C VAL A 739 18.61 7.91 -14.88
N PHE A 740 18.29 9.15 -15.21
CA PHE A 740 17.12 9.48 -16.00
C PHE A 740 17.50 9.65 -17.47
N ILE A 741 16.67 9.13 -18.34
CA ILE A 741 16.68 9.41 -19.77
C ILE A 741 15.41 10.19 -20.08
N VAL A 742 15.57 11.44 -20.46
CA VAL A 742 14.48 12.42 -20.58
C VAL A 742 14.34 12.89 -22.01
N GLU A 743 13.14 12.89 -22.53
CA GLU A 743 12.84 13.45 -23.85
C GLU A 743 12.97 14.98 -23.81
N LYS A 744 13.56 15.53 -24.87
CA LYS A 744 13.81 16.97 -25.01
C LYS A 744 12.52 17.77 -25.15
#